data_476a38b48cb013c1bc7cd5380db96639
#
_entry.id   476a38b48cb013c1bc7cd5380db96639
#
_cell.length_a   1.000
_cell.length_b   1.000
_cell.length_c   1.000
_cell.angle_alpha   90.00
_cell.angle_beta   90.00
_cell.angle_gamma   90.00
#
_symmetry.space_group_name_H-M   'P 1'
#
loop_
_entity.id
_entity.type
_entity.pdbx_description
1 polymer ?
#
loop_
_entity_poly.entity_id
_entity_poly.type
_entity_poly.pdbx_seq_one_letter_code
_entity_poly.pdbx_strand_id
1 'polypeptide(L)'
;ADAESQAQIAKSLQSSTIENITDSKNPDRAWHTILDEPAFDSLVKLLEAAPHFVIDTETTSVYWRQAEIVGLSFALRAHEAYYIPLTHRLEGDELTAKQLDRDTVLAKLKPVLENSKIGKIGQHLKYDAHILSHYGIDLVGAIHASPNNWAMDTMLASYVINAAATRHGMDDLARHYLHTQTISFEDVAGKGAKQVTFDQVVIDIASDYACEDADITYQLFDLFSEKLADDKNNAKLLHELEIPTAEILCQMEANGILIKRSFLNELSKRFDEEIITLEKRAYEVAGEEFNLGSPKQLGEMLFEKLGVPGGKKTKSGQYSTGEAVLSKIDHPLVDITLEYRGLSKLKSTYTDALDNVADAETDRVHTSYHQALTSTGRLSSTDPNLQNIPIRTATGRLIRQAFIAPEGRVILAADYSQIELRLMAHFSGDENLTRAFNEGLDIHTATAAEVLGKAVEEVSATERRNAKAINFGLLYGMSAFGLAKQLQMSRNEAQDYIDMYFERYPSVKDYMINTRASAYEKGYVETILGRKLYTPDINHSNRMVKQGAERAAINAPLQGSAADLIKLAMIAVDKVLPKEQAKMLLQVHDELVFEVDSDKVDEISQLITDAMQDVLRTTAVEKGWHVDFAVPLLVETDSGQNWDEAH
;
A
#
# COMPACT_ATOMS: atom_id res chain seq x y z
N ALA A 1 15.19 -6.52 38.53
CA ALA A 1 15.50 -5.09 38.62
C ALA A 1 14.19 -4.38 38.91
N ASP A 2 14.14 -3.69 40.04
CA ASP A 2 12.98 -3.06 40.63
C ASP A 2 12.58 -1.81 39.85
N ALA A 3 11.34 -1.42 39.96
CA ALA A 3 10.76 -0.25 39.30
C ALA A 3 11.57 1.04 39.58
N GLU A 4 12.17 1.19 40.76
CA GLU A 4 13.08 2.30 41.10
C GLU A 4 14.35 2.34 40.24
N SER A 5 14.93 1.20 39.88
CA SER A 5 16.09 1.14 38.98
C SER A 5 15.73 1.50 37.54
N GLN A 6 14.52 1.14 37.09
CA GLN A 6 14.03 1.51 35.74
C GLN A 6 13.70 2.99 35.64
N ALA A 7 13.04 3.57 36.65
CA ALA A 7 12.76 4.99 36.74
C ALA A 7 14.05 5.84 36.83
N GLN A 8 15.07 5.36 37.54
CA GLN A 8 16.35 6.04 37.65
C GLN A 8 17.18 5.97 36.36
N ILE A 9 17.07 4.87 35.60
CA ILE A 9 17.69 4.72 34.27
C ILE A 9 16.94 5.59 33.23
N ALA A 10 15.61 5.65 33.28
CA ALA A 10 14.80 6.54 32.44
C ALA A 10 15.15 8.01 32.70
N LYS A 11 15.22 8.43 33.97
CA LYS A 11 15.68 9.78 34.36
C LYS A 11 17.13 10.09 33.92
N SER A 12 18.04 9.13 33.96
CA SER A 12 19.42 9.36 33.52
C SER A 12 19.58 9.42 32.00
N LEU A 13 18.78 8.67 31.25
CA LEU A 13 18.73 8.75 29.79
C LEU A 13 18.07 10.06 29.35
N GLN A 14 16.97 10.46 29.99
CA GLN A 14 16.29 11.73 29.76
C GLN A 14 17.19 12.94 30.08
N SER A 15 17.98 12.89 31.18
CA SER A 15 18.90 13.99 31.51
C SER A 15 20.06 14.16 30.52
N SER A 16 20.59 13.07 29.95
CA SER A 16 21.64 13.15 28.94
C SER A 16 21.10 13.61 27.58
N THR A 17 19.83 13.31 27.26
CA THR A 17 19.15 13.76 26.04
C THR A 17 18.76 15.25 26.15
N ILE A 18 18.34 15.71 27.33
CA ILE A 18 18.04 17.13 27.59
C ILE A 18 19.28 18.02 27.34
N GLU A 19 20.49 17.60 27.75
CA GLU A 19 21.72 18.38 27.50
C GLU A 19 22.03 18.50 25.99
N ASN A 20 21.71 17.47 25.18
CA ASN A 20 21.90 17.50 23.72
C ASN A 20 20.79 18.28 22.99
N ILE A 21 19.54 18.21 23.47
CA ILE A 21 18.39 18.91 22.88
C ILE A 21 18.45 20.42 23.19
N THR A 22 18.91 20.81 24.39
CA THR A 22 19.02 22.23 24.77
C THR A 22 20.09 22.99 23.98
N ASP A 23 21.07 22.32 23.40
CA ASP A 23 22.08 22.95 22.53
C ASP A 23 21.52 23.25 21.12
N SER A 24 20.35 22.69 20.75
CA SER A 24 19.67 22.91 19.46
C SER A 24 18.64 24.06 19.47
N LYS A 25 18.49 24.84 20.56
CA LYS A 25 17.56 25.97 20.61
C LYS A 25 17.96 27.07 19.61
N ASN A 26 17.39 26.98 18.41
CA ASN A 26 17.41 28.10 17.48
C ASN A 26 16.67 29.27 18.15
N PRO A 27 17.31 30.44 18.38
CA PRO A 27 16.69 31.58 19.06
C PRO A 27 15.46 32.14 18.31
N ASP A 28 15.24 31.72 17.07
CA ASP A 28 14.12 32.16 16.24
C ASP A 28 12.87 31.22 16.33
N ARG A 29 12.93 30.14 17.12
CA ARG A 29 11.81 29.20 17.31
C ARG A 29 10.90 29.62 18.46
N ALA A 30 9.58 29.71 18.20
CA ALA A 30 8.55 30.02 19.19
C ALA A 30 7.67 28.76 19.41
N TRP A 31 8.15 27.84 20.25
CA TRP A 31 7.43 26.62 20.62
C TRP A 31 6.78 26.77 22.00
N HIS A 32 5.50 26.40 22.08
CA HIS A 32 4.66 26.69 23.23
C HIS A 32 4.00 25.42 23.76
N THR A 33 4.20 25.11 25.05
CA THR A 33 3.44 24.07 25.74
C THR A 33 2.19 24.69 26.36
N ILE A 34 1.02 24.19 26.02
CA ILE A 34 -0.28 24.72 26.48
C ILE A 34 -0.73 23.91 27.72
N LEU A 35 -0.63 24.50 28.88
CA LEU A 35 -0.89 23.85 30.18
C LEU A 35 -2.08 24.41 30.93
N ASP A 36 -2.69 25.49 30.47
CA ASP A 36 -3.82 26.15 31.13
C ASP A 36 -4.90 26.61 30.14
N GLU A 37 -6.11 26.79 30.64
CA GLU A 37 -7.26 27.21 29.82
C GLU A 37 -7.08 28.54 29.11
N PRO A 38 -6.51 29.63 29.74
CA PRO A 38 -6.33 30.91 29.06
C PRO A 38 -5.40 30.81 27.82
N ALA A 39 -4.33 30.05 27.93
CA ALA A 39 -3.43 29.77 26.78
C ALA A 39 -4.15 28.94 25.69
N PHE A 40 -4.91 27.93 26.11
CA PHE A 40 -5.72 27.12 25.21
C PHE A 40 -6.79 27.94 24.49
N ASP A 41 -7.53 28.81 25.22
CA ASP A 41 -8.52 29.71 24.62
C ASP A 41 -7.91 30.65 23.57
N SER A 42 -6.68 31.08 23.83
CA SER A 42 -5.94 31.92 22.89
C SER A 42 -5.56 31.14 21.62
N LEU A 43 -5.08 29.92 21.79
CA LEU A 43 -4.75 29.02 20.65
C LEU A 43 -5.99 28.69 19.80
N VAL A 44 -7.13 28.35 20.42
CA VAL A 44 -8.39 28.07 19.71
C VAL A 44 -8.78 29.26 18.82
N LYS A 45 -8.70 30.50 19.33
CA LYS A 45 -8.99 31.69 18.52
C LYS A 45 -8.04 31.88 17.36
N LEU A 46 -6.76 31.54 17.52
CA LEU A 46 -5.78 31.58 16.43
C LEU A 46 -6.12 30.53 15.36
N LEU A 47 -6.46 29.31 15.75
CA LEU A 47 -6.87 28.23 14.84
C LEU A 47 -8.17 28.59 14.09
N GLU A 48 -9.17 29.16 14.78
CA GLU A 48 -10.43 29.63 14.15
C GLU A 48 -10.22 30.73 13.11
N ALA A 49 -9.21 31.58 13.30
CA ALA A 49 -8.91 32.70 12.41
C ALA A 49 -7.97 32.32 11.25
N ALA A 50 -7.31 31.18 11.34
CA ALA A 50 -6.34 30.75 10.34
C ALA A 50 -7.01 30.22 9.05
N PRO A 51 -6.44 30.47 7.86
CA PRO A 51 -6.92 29.86 6.63
C PRO A 51 -6.58 28.36 6.57
N HIS A 52 -5.52 27.95 7.21
CA HIS A 52 -5.05 26.57 7.39
C HIS A 52 -4.11 26.48 8.60
N PHE A 53 -3.93 25.30 9.12
CA PHE A 53 -2.96 24.99 10.17
C PHE A 53 -2.49 23.52 10.06
N VAL A 54 -1.31 23.26 10.61
CA VAL A 54 -0.82 21.89 10.81
C VAL A 54 -1.50 21.31 12.05
N ILE A 55 -1.91 20.05 11.94
CA ILE A 55 -2.31 19.20 13.06
C ILE A 55 -1.49 17.92 13.02
N ASP A 56 -1.06 17.48 14.19
CA ASP A 56 -0.42 16.19 14.39
C ASP A 56 -0.85 15.61 15.74
N THR A 57 -0.95 14.28 15.84
CA THR A 57 -1.41 13.59 17.05
C THR A 57 -0.32 12.73 17.65
N GLU A 58 -0.01 12.96 18.91
CA GLU A 58 0.86 12.12 19.70
C GLU A 58 0.05 11.01 20.39
N THR A 59 0.50 9.76 20.28
CA THR A 59 -0.30 8.61 20.68
C THR A 59 0.50 7.52 21.39
N THR A 60 -0.22 6.60 22.05
CA THR A 60 0.39 5.46 22.76
C THR A 60 0.89 4.34 21.83
N SER A 61 0.49 4.30 20.56
CA SER A 61 0.80 3.22 19.62
C SER A 61 0.76 3.70 18.17
N VAL A 62 1.55 3.11 17.30
CA VAL A 62 1.46 3.28 15.84
C VAL A 62 0.27 2.54 15.22
N TYR A 63 -0.34 1.61 15.95
CA TYR A 63 -1.54 0.89 15.52
C TYR A 63 -2.79 1.68 15.93
N TRP A 64 -3.35 2.44 15.02
CA TRP A 64 -4.41 3.40 15.30
C TRP A 64 -5.61 2.82 16.06
N ARG A 65 -6.00 1.56 15.81
CA ARG A 65 -7.14 0.92 16.52
C ARG A 65 -6.92 0.73 18.03
N GLN A 66 -5.67 0.68 18.47
CA GLN A 66 -5.29 0.47 19.88
C GLN A 66 -4.70 1.74 20.50
N ALA A 67 -4.44 2.73 19.67
CA ALA A 67 -3.79 3.96 20.09
C ALA A 67 -4.77 4.88 20.81
N GLU A 68 -4.31 5.45 21.92
CA GLU A 68 -4.97 6.53 22.62
C GLU A 68 -4.20 7.83 22.42
N ILE A 69 -4.90 8.94 22.38
CA ILE A 69 -4.28 10.26 22.21
C ILE A 69 -3.55 10.66 23.49
N VAL A 70 -2.30 11.09 23.33
CA VAL A 70 -1.46 11.60 24.42
C VAL A 70 -1.37 13.11 24.39
N GLY A 71 -1.35 13.69 23.21
CA GLY A 71 -1.35 15.12 23.00
C GLY A 71 -1.65 15.50 21.57
N LEU A 72 -1.75 16.79 21.32
CA LEU A 72 -1.97 17.39 20.00
C LEU A 72 -0.94 18.47 19.76
N SER A 73 -0.34 18.50 18.59
CA SER A 73 0.50 19.61 18.17
C SER A 73 -0.09 20.36 16.98
N PHE A 74 0.21 21.66 16.92
CA PHE A 74 -0.29 22.59 15.90
C PHE A 74 0.83 23.53 15.46
N ALA A 75 0.83 23.91 14.18
CA ALA A 75 1.62 25.02 13.68
C ALA A 75 0.78 25.88 12.74
N LEU A 76 0.90 27.22 12.87
CA LEU A 76 0.20 28.19 12.03
C LEU A 76 1.14 28.91 11.07
N ARG A 77 2.43 28.82 11.29
CA ARG A 77 3.52 29.30 10.42
C ARG A 77 4.83 28.61 10.77
N ALA A 78 5.79 28.66 9.87
CA ALA A 78 7.13 28.14 10.13
C ALA A 78 7.75 28.76 11.38
N HIS A 79 8.44 27.95 12.17
CA HIS A 79 9.13 28.29 13.42
C HIS A 79 8.23 28.67 14.59
N GLU A 80 6.90 28.42 14.49
CA GLU A 80 5.96 28.61 15.58
C GLU A 80 5.06 27.38 15.69
N ALA A 81 5.09 26.72 16.85
CA ALA A 81 4.32 25.52 17.11
C ALA A 81 3.78 25.49 18.56
N TYR A 82 2.74 24.70 18.73
CA TYR A 82 2.01 24.59 20.00
C TYR A 82 1.77 23.12 20.29
N TYR A 83 2.07 22.68 21.51
CA TYR A 83 1.76 21.34 21.99
C TYR A 83 0.76 21.39 23.15
N ILE A 84 -0.29 20.57 23.09
CA ILE A 84 -1.29 20.41 24.15
C ILE A 84 -1.13 19.00 24.72
N PRO A 85 -0.44 18.80 25.86
CA PRO A 85 -0.39 17.52 26.55
C PRO A 85 -1.75 17.19 27.18
N LEU A 86 -2.20 15.94 27.05
CA LEU A 86 -3.53 15.51 27.48
C LEU A 86 -3.53 14.31 28.43
N THR A 87 -2.68 13.31 28.16
CA THR A 87 -2.69 12.05 28.94
C THR A 87 -1.30 11.56 29.31
N HIS A 88 -0.33 12.46 29.49
CA HIS A 88 0.98 12.09 30.02
C HIS A 88 0.88 11.57 31.46
N ARG A 89 1.63 10.53 31.76
CA ARG A 89 1.65 9.85 33.05
C ARG A 89 2.99 10.03 33.74
N LEU A 90 2.96 10.28 35.06
CA LEU A 90 4.12 10.13 35.92
C LEU A 90 4.29 8.68 36.33
N GLU A 91 5.27 8.39 37.18
CA GLU A 91 5.54 7.06 37.74
C GLU A 91 4.23 6.36 38.17
N GLY A 92 3.93 5.22 37.54
CA GLY A 92 2.66 4.51 37.67
C GLY A 92 1.59 5.00 36.70
N ASP A 93 0.35 4.67 36.92
CA ASP A 93 -0.79 5.01 36.05
C ASP A 93 -1.40 6.41 36.32
N GLU A 94 -0.76 7.23 37.16
CA GLU A 94 -1.28 8.56 37.53
C GLU A 94 -0.98 9.60 36.45
N LEU A 95 -2.02 10.32 36.01
CA LEU A 95 -1.87 11.46 35.12
C LEU A 95 -1.06 12.58 35.79
N THR A 96 -0.19 13.27 35.04
CA THR A 96 0.50 14.44 35.56
C THR A 96 -0.51 15.58 35.82
N ALA A 97 -0.38 16.26 36.95
CA ALA A 97 -1.28 17.35 37.35
C ALA A 97 -1.15 18.63 36.50
N LYS A 98 -0.22 18.69 35.57
CA LYS A 98 0.10 19.87 34.75
C LYS A 98 -0.37 19.74 33.30
N GLN A 99 -1.54 19.19 33.06
CA GLN A 99 -2.09 19.08 31.70
C GLN A 99 -3.60 19.36 31.73
N LEU A 100 -4.15 19.71 30.58
CA LEU A 100 -5.57 19.97 30.42
C LEU A 100 -6.37 18.65 30.36
N ASP A 101 -7.65 18.74 30.71
CA ASP A 101 -8.57 17.60 30.56
C ASP A 101 -8.82 17.29 29.09
N ARG A 102 -8.53 16.05 28.69
CA ARG A 102 -8.60 15.58 27.29
C ARG A 102 -9.97 15.82 26.68
N ASP A 103 -11.02 15.39 27.34
CA ASP A 103 -12.36 15.40 26.77
C ASP A 103 -12.87 16.84 26.60
N THR A 104 -12.53 17.72 27.53
CA THR A 104 -12.81 19.19 27.45
C THR A 104 -12.08 19.81 26.27
N VAL A 105 -10.79 19.50 26.08
CA VAL A 105 -9.98 20.03 24.98
C VAL A 105 -10.53 19.56 23.63
N LEU A 106 -10.77 18.25 23.48
CA LEU A 106 -11.28 17.68 22.24
C LEU A 106 -12.67 18.22 21.90
N ALA A 107 -13.58 18.33 22.86
CA ALA A 107 -14.90 18.92 22.64
C ALA A 107 -14.83 20.36 22.13
N LYS A 108 -13.86 21.16 22.61
CA LYS A 108 -13.69 22.56 22.22
C LYS A 108 -12.97 22.68 20.85
N LEU A 109 -12.06 21.76 20.51
CA LEU A 109 -11.39 21.72 19.21
C LEU A 109 -12.28 21.16 18.09
N LYS A 110 -13.22 20.28 18.41
CA LYS A 110 -14.09 19.62 17.41
C LYS A 110 -14.68 20.57 16.37
N PRO A 111 -15.32 21.70 16.73
CA PRO A 111 -15.88 22.63 15.73
C PRO A 111 -14.85 23.24 14.80
N VAL A 112 -13.60 23.42 15.24
CA VAL A 112 -12.49 23.96 14.44
C VAL A 112 -11.92 22.87 13.52
N LEU A 113 -11.75 21.66 14.04
CA LEU A 113 -11.20 20.53 13.30
C LEU A 113 -12.17 20.06 12.20
N GLU A 114 -13.47 20.08 12.44
CA GLU A 114 -14.50 19.71 11.47
C GLU A 114 -14.91 20.86 10.53
N ASN A 115 -14.34 22.06 10.71
CA ASN A 115 -14.66 23.21 9.86
C ASN A 115 -14.00 23.04 8.47
N SER A 116 -14.81 22.75 7.45
CA SER A 116 -14.36 22.57 6.06
C SER A 116 -13.78 23.82 5.40
N LYS A 117 -13.96 25.01 6.01
CA LYS A 117 -13.38 26.28 5.50
C LYS A 117 -11.95 26.48 5.94
N ILE A 118 -11.47 25.73 6.92
CA ILE A 118 -10.10 25.81 7.43
C ILE A 118 -9.35 24.59 6.92
N GLY A 119 -8.28 24.80 6.16
CA GLY A 119 -7.46 23.71 5.62
C GLY A 119 -6.63 23.03 6.72
N LYS A 120 -6.62 21.71 6.74
CA LYS A 120 -5.74 20.92 7.62
C LYS A 120 -4.52 20.49 6.84
N ILE A 121 -3.37 20.63 7.45
CA ILE A 121 -2.08 20.20 6.94
C ILE A 121 -1.55 19.15 7.92
N GLY A 122 -0.93 18.10 7.44
CA GLY A 122 -0.25 17.12 8.29
C GLY A 122 0.71 16.24 7.52
N GLN A 123 1.34 15.34 8.22
CA GLN A 123 2.23 14.32 7.70
C GLN A 123 1.59 12.94 7.91
N HIS A 124 0.99 12.35 6.89
CA HIS A 124 0.19 11.13 7.01
C HIS A 124 -1.13 11.34 7.76
N LEU A 125 -1.87 12.39 7.39
CA LEU A 125 -3.15 12.82 8.00
C LEU A 125 -4.19 11.71 8.18
N LYS A 126 -4.10 10.64 7.42
CA LYS A 126 -4.98 9.49 7.56
C LYS A 126 -4.87 8.84 8.94
N TYR A 127 -3.66 8.80 9.52
CA TYR A 127 -3.46 8.32 10.89
C TYR A 127 -4.16 9.22 11.91
N ASP A 128 -3.97 10.53 11.81
CA ASP A 128 -4.58 11.50 12.70
C ASP A 128 -6.11 11.49 12.62
N ALA A 129 -6.64 11.32 11.40
CA ALA A 129 -8.07 11.18 11.19
C ALA A 129 -8.64 9.94 11.91
N HIS A 130 -7.94 8.80 11.86
CA HIS A 130 -8.33 7.61 12.60
C HIS A 130 -8.31 7.84 14.13
N ILE A 131 -7.24 8.44 14.64
CA ILE A 131 -7.12 8.72 16.08
C ILE A 131 -8.26 9.64 16.55
N LEU A 132 -8.49 10.75 15.85
CA LEU A 132 -9.53 11.71 16.20
C LEU A 132 -10.94 11.11 16.10
N SER A 133 -11.15 10.15 15.18
CA SER A 133 -12.43 9.46 15.04
C SER A 133 -12.83 8.66 16.29
N HIS A 134 -11.88 8.14 17.08
CA HIS A 134 -12.14 7.47 18.36
C HIS A 134 -12.82 8.40 19.38
N TYR A 135 -12.62 9.69 19.24
CA TYR A 135 -13.20 10.73 20.10
C TYR A 135 -14.36 11.48 19.45
N GLY A 136 -14.90 10.92 18.35
CA GLY A 136 -16.05 11.47 17.64
C GLY A 136 -15.75 12.75 16.86
N ILE A 137 -14.49 13.01 16.51
CA ILE A 137 -14.06 14.10 15.62
C ILE A 137 -13.81 13.53 14.23
N ASP A 138 -14.54 14.04 13.25
CA ASP A 138 -14.48 13.57 11.86
C ASP A 138 -13.71 14.54 10.97
N LEU A 139 -12.45 14.21 10.65
CA LEU A 139 -11.65 14.97 9.70
C LEU A 139 -11.94 14.62 8.24
N VAL A 140 -12.74 13.57 7.99
CA VAL A 140 -12.99 12.97 6.67
C VAL A 140 -14.43 13.20 6.20
N GLY A 141 -15.40 13.28 7.13
CA GLY A 141 -16.84 13.29 6.83
C GLY A 141 -17.37 14.53 6.11
N ALA A 142 -16.59 15.59 6.08
CA ALA A 142 -16.92 16.80 5.34
C ALA A 142 -16.78 16.66 3.81
N ILE A 143 -16.28 15.53 3.30
CA ILE A 143 -15.99 15.27 1.88
C ILE A 143 -17.23 15.44 1.00
N HIS A 144 -18.41 15.05 1.49
CA HIS A 144 -19.64 15.05 0.71
C HIS A 144 -20.35 16.42 0.67
N ALA A 145 -19.96 17.35 1.53
CA ALA A 145 -20.61 18.67 1.65
C ALA A 145 -19.72 19.84 1.18
N SER A 146 -18.40 19.67 1.11
CA SER A 146 -17.47 20.73 0.69
C SER A 146 -16.15 20.11 0.17
N PRO A 147 -15.54 20.65 -0.89
CA PRO A 147 -14.25 20.16 -1.34
C PRO A 147 -13.17 20.43 -0.30
N ASN A 148 -12.46 19.38 0.04
CA ASN A 148 -11.17 19.36 0.72
C ASN A 148 -11.05 20.09 2.06
N ASN A 149 -11.24 19.33 3.14
CA ASN A 149 -10.82 19.71 4.47
C ASN A 149 -9.29 19.58 4.66
N TRP A 150 -8.62 18.73 3.84
CA TRP A 150 -7.17 18.54 3.83
C TRP A 150 -6.52 19.47 2.81
N ALA A 151 -5.80 20.49 3.30
CA ALA A 151 -5.08 21.41 2.43
C ALA A 151 -3.84 20.74 1.83
N MET A 152 -3.12 19.94 2.62
CA MET A 152 -1.98 19.14 2.17
C MET A 152 -1.65 18.03 3.17
N ASP A 153 -1.37 16.84 2.66
CA ASP A 153 -0.59 15.83 3.33
C ASP A 153 0.84 15.89 2.76
N THR A 154 1.83 16.22 3.60
CA THR A 154 3.21 16.46 3.16
C THR A 154 3.91 15.18 2.69
N MET A 155 3.53 14.01 3.21
CA MET A 155 3.97 12.71 2.70
C MET A 155 3.49 12.50 1.26
N LEU A 156 2.20 12.73 0.99
CA LEU A 156 1.62 12.58 -0.34
C LEU A 156 2.14 13.64 -1.32
N ALA A 157 2.32 14.89 -0.86
CA ALA A 157 2.91 15.95 -1.67
C ALA A 157 4.33 15.60 -2.12
N SER A 158 5.19 15.17 -1.21
CA SER A 158 6.54 14.70 -1.53
C SER A 158 6.52 13.53 -2.52
N TYR A 159 5.62 12.56 -2.31
CA TYR A 159 5.49 11.40 -3.17
C TYR A 159 5.08 11.78 -4.60
N VAL A 160 4.13 12.68 -4.77
CA VAL A 160 3.70 13.17 -6.09
C VAL A 160 4.82 13.97 -6.77
N ILE A 161 5.55 14.80 -6.01
CA ILE A 161 6.68 15.57 -6.54
C ILE A 161 7.79 14.66 -7.06
N ASN A 162 8.20 13.67 -6.27
CA ASN A 162 9.19 12.67 -6.68
C ASN A 162 9.14 11.41 -5.80
N ALA A 163 8.42 10.39 -6.25
CA ALA A 163 8.28 9.10 -5.55
C ALA A 163 9.62 8.36 -5.29
N ALA A 164 10.71 8.74 -5.96
CA ALA A 164 12.03 8.12 -5.80
C ALA A 164 13.01 8.94 -4.95
N ALA A 165 12.61 10.11 -4.46
CA ALA A 165 13.52 11.02 -3.75
C ALA A 165 13.91 10.50 -2.36
N THR A 166 12.94 10.02 -1.59
CA THR A 166 13.10 9.59 -0.19
C THR A 166 12.13 8.44 0.13
N ARG A 167 12.07 8.05 1.41
CA ARG A 167 11.02 7.15 1.92
C ARG A 167 9.73 7.89 2.33
N HIS A 168 9.68 9.21 2.15
CA HIS A 168 8.56 10.10 2.46
C HIS A 168 8.17 10.17 3.95
N GLY A 169 8.93 9.58 4.86
CA GLY A 169 8.81 9.81 6.30
C GLY A 169 9.37 11.20 6.65
N MET A 170 8.85 11.83 7.70
CA MET A 170 9.16 13.22 8.05
C MET A 170 10.67 13.47 8.25
N ASP A 171 11.37 12.61 8.98
CA ASP A 171 12.82 12.72 9.18
C ASP A 171 13.61 12.69 7.86
N ASP A 172 13.21 11.82 6.94
CA ASP A 172 13.83 11.72 5.62
C ASP A 172 13.51 12.96 4.76
N LEU A 173 12.29 13.50 4.86
CA LEU A 173 11.87 14.73 4.19
C LEU A 173 12.60 15.94 4.74
N ALA A 174 12.68 16.09 6.06
CA ALA A 174 13.40 17.19 6.73
C ALA A 174 14.89 17.17 6.33
N ARG A 175 15.53 16.00 6.37
CA ARG A 175 16.93 15.85 5.97
C ARG A 175 17.14 16.16 4.48
N HIS A 176 16.27 15.68 3.61
CA HIS A 176 16.42 15.83 2.16
C HIS A 176 16.10 17.24 1.67
N TYR A 177 15.00 17.82 2.15
CA TYR A 177 14.47 19.06 1.61
C TYR A 177 14.80 20.29 2.45
N LEU A 178 14.87 20.16 3.77
CA LEU A 178 15.15 21.27 4.69
C LEU A 178 16.58 21.26 5.21
N HIS A 179 17.36 20.20 4.91
CA HIS A 179 18.73 19.98 5.41
C HIS A 179 18.83 20.03 6.95
N THR A 180 17.74 19.62 7.62
CA THR A 180 17.61 19.62 9.08
C THR A 180 17.56 18.19 9.58
N GLN A 181 18.24 17.93 10.69
CA GLN A 181 18.10 16.68 11.45
C GLN A 181 17.05 16.91 12.54
N THR A 182 16.05 16.05 12.59
CA THR A 182 14.94 16.08 13.54
C THR A 182 15.29 15.30 14.82
N ILE A 183 14.54 15.54 15.87
CA ILE A 183 14.55 14.73 17.09
C ILE A 183 13.87 13.40 16.76
N SER A 184 14.56 12.27 16.93
CA SER A 184 13.95 10.97 16.63
C SER A 184 13.10 10.48 17.80
N PHE A 185 12.08 9.64 17.52
CA PHE A 185 11.29 9.00 18.58
C PHE A 185 12.16 8.20 19.56
N GLU A 186 13.22 7.56 19.07
CA GLU A 186 14.19 6.83 19.92
C GLU A 186 14.93 7.75 20.91
N ASP A 187 15.14 9.02 20.56
CA ASP A 187 15.82 10.00 21.42
C ASP A 187 14.94 10.41 22.61
N VAL A 188 13.62 10.42 22.44
CA VAL A 188 12.66 10.84 23.47
C VAL A 188 12.06 9.68 24.27
N ALA A 189 11.79 8.55 23.61
CA ALA A 189 11.14 7.38 24.22
C ALA A 189 12.09 6.21 24.53
N GLY A 190 13.37 6.30 24.11
CA GLY A 190 14.35 5.23 24.29
C GLY A 190 14.27 4.15 23.20
N LYS A 191 15.10 3.12 23.29
CA LYS A 191 15.32 2.13 22.24
C LYS A 191 15.18 0.68 22.71
N GLY A 192 14.58 -0.17 21.86
CA GLY A 192 14.46 -1.62 22.06
C GLY A 192 13.67 -1.97 23.31
N ALA A 193 14.15 -2.91 24.13
CA ALA A 193 13.43 -3.38 25.33
C ALA A 193 13.26 -2.32 26.45
N LYS A 194 13.89 -1.16 26.31
CA LYS A 194 13.79 -0.04 27.25
C LYS A 194 12.94 1.11 26.70
N GLN A 195 12.41 0.96 25.49
CA GLN A 195 11.54 1.96 24.90
C GLN A 195 10.22 2.03 25.67
N VAL A 196 9.82 3.25 26.02
CA VAL A 196 8.56 3.53 26.67
C VAL A 196 7.54 4.02 25.64
N THR A 197 6.26 4.00 26.00
CA THR A 197 5.20 4.64 25.21
C THR A 197 5.23 6.16 25.40
N PHE A 198 4.72 6.93 24.44
CA PHE A 198 4.84 8.40 24.45
C PHE A 198 4.19 9.07 25.67
N ASP A 199 3.14 8.48 26.22
CA ASP A 199 2.48 8.95 27.45
C ASP A 199 3.40 8.89 28.69
N GLN A 200 4.49 8.13 28.65
CA GLN A 200 5.51 8.05 29.70
C GLN A 200 6.69 9.01 29.47
N VAL A 201 6.71 9.75 28.36
CA VAL A 201 7.71 10.78 28.09
C VAL A 201 7.38 12.03 28.91
N VAL A 202 8.39 12.66 29.51
CA VAL A 202 8.24 13.91 30.28
C VAL A 202 7.72 15.01 29.35
N ILE A 203 6.74 15.80 29.82
CA ILE A 203 6.03 16.81 29.00
C ILE A 203 6.99 17.79 28.32
N ASP A 204 8.04 18.27 29.01
CA ASP A 204 8.99 19.23 28.41
C ASP A 204 9.71 18.63 27.20
N ILE A 205 10.11 17.35 27.27
CA ILE A 205 10.75 16.63 26.17
C ILE A 205 9.71 16.30 25.06
N ALA A 206 8.54 15.83 25.45
CA ALA A 206 7.44 15.54 24.54
C ALA A 206 7.00 16.80 23.77
N SER A 207 6.99 17.94 24.45
CA SER A 207 6.64 19.24 23.84
C SER A 207 7.66 19.69 22.79
N ASP A 208 8.96 19.53 23.08
CA ASP A 208 9.99 19.88 22.11
C ASP A 208 9.90 18.97 20.86
N TYR A 209 9.64 17.66 21.05
CA TYR A 209 9.44 16.70 19.96
C TYR A 209 8.18 17.04 19.14
N ALA A 210 7.03 17.13 19.76
CA ALA A 210 5.75 17.35 19.08
C ALA A 210 5.66 18.74 18.41
N CYS A 211 6.27 19.78 19.02
CA CYS A 211 6.38 21.08 18.38
C CYS A 211 7.32 21.06 17.17
N GLU A 212 8.41 20.27 17.21
CA GLU A 212 9.28 20.11 16.05
C GLU A 212 8.54 19.44 14.90
N ASP A 213 7.77 18.37 15.16
CA ASP A 213 7.01 17.64 14.16
C ASP A 213 6.00 18.55 13.45
N ALA A 214 5.25 19.36 14.19
CA ALA A 214 4.34 20.33 13.63
C ALA A 214 5.05 21.44 12.84
N ASP A 215 6.16 21.99 13.36
CA ASP A 215 6.95 23.03 12.71
C ASP A 215 7.59 22.54 11.40
N ILE A 216 8.24 21.36 11.43
CA ILE A 216 8.83 20.73 10.23
C ILE A 216 7.75 20.46 9.17
N THR A 217 6.59 19.97 9.60
CA THR A 217 5.45 19.75 8.69
C THR A 217 5.01 21.05 8.03
N TYR A 218 4.96 22.18 8.78
CA TYR A 218 4.63 23.49 8.19
C TYR A 218 5.71 23.99 7.23
N GLN A 219 6.99 23.83 7.56
CA GLN A 219 8.10 24.21 6.66
C GLN A 219 8.08 23.37 5.35
N LEU A 220 7.74 22.08 5.45
CA LEU A 220 7.55 21.23 4.28
C LEU A 220 6.33 21.66 3.44
N PHE A 221 5.24 22.06 4.10
CA PHE A 221 4.07 22.62 3.42
C PHE A 221 4.42 23.86 2.59
N ASP A 222 5.15 24.82 3.17
CA ASP A 222 5.57 26.04 2.46
C ASP A 222 6.41 25.66 1.22
N LEU A 223 7.44 24.83 1.41
CA LEU A 223 8.33 24.39 0.32
C LEU A 223 7.59 23.61 -0.77
N PHE A 224 6.71 22.68 -0.38
CA PHE A 224 5.97 21.86 -1.36
C PHE A 224 4.89 22.69 -2.07
N SER A 225 4.31 23.70 -1.41
CA SER A 225 3.39 24.64 -2.04
C SER A 225 4.07 25.43 -3.17
N GLU A 226 5.31 25.89 -2.97
CA GLU A 226 6.10 26.53 -4.02
C GLU A 226 6.38 25.58 -5.19
N LYS A 227 6.84 24.34 -4.89
CA LYS A 227 7.14 23.34 -5.94
C LYS A 227 5.89 22.93 -6.73
N LEU A 228 4.73 22.82 -6.08
CA LEU A 228 3.47 22.48 -6.72
C LEU A 228 2.88 23.65 -7.51
N ALA A 229 3.15 24.89 -7.12
CA ALA A 229 2.76 26.07 -7.91
C ALA A 229 3.46 26.09 -9.29
N ASP A 230 4.70 25.59 -9.36
CA ASP A 230 5.48 25.47 -10.60
C ASP A 230 5.07 24.25 -11.46
N ASP A 231 4.49 23.21 -10.86
CA ASP A 231 4.04 21.98 -11.54
C ASP A 231 2.56 21.73 -11.31
N LYS A 232 1.73 22.35 -12.16
CA LYS A 232 0.26 22.26 -12.07
C LYS A 232 -0.28 20.83 -12.17
N ASN A 233 0.43 19.93 -12.85
CA ASN A 233 -0.02 18.54 -12.95
C ASN A 233 0.22 17.79 -11.64
N ASN A 234 1.37 17.99 -11.00
CA ASN A 234 1.62 17.42 -9.69
C ASN A 234 0.67 17.98 -8.62
N ALA A 235 0.39 19.29 -8.64
CA ALA A 235 -0.62 19.90 -7.78
C ALA A 235 -2.00 19.23 -7.95
N LYS A 236 -2.39 19.01 -9.20
CA LYS A 236 -3.65 18.35 -9.54
C LYS A 236 -3.66 16.88 -9.11
N LEU A 237 -2.60 16.12 -9.34
CA LEU A 237 -2.47 14.75 -8.84
C LEU A 237 -2.61 14.69 -7.31
N LEU A 238 -2.02 15.63 -6.59
CA LEU A 238 -2.16 15.69 -5.14
C LEU A 238 -3.60 15.96 -4.71
N HIS A 239 -4.19 17.06 -5.21
CA HIS A 239 -5.48 17.54 -4.69
C HIS A 239 -6.69 16.83 -5.27
N GLU A 240 -6.60 16.33 -6.51
CA GLU A 240 -7.73 15.72 -7.21
C GLU A 240 -7.68 14.19 -7.26
N LEU A 241 -6.54 13.59 -6.88
CA LEU A 241 -6.38 12.14 -6.87
C LEU A 241 -5.90 11.60 -5.51
N GLU A 242 -4.73 12.02 -5.01
CA GLU A 242 -4.13 11.39 -3.83
C GLU A 242 -4.86 11.73 -2.53
N ILE A 243 -5.19 13.00 -2.28
CA ILE A 243 -5.92 13.39 -1.08
C ILE A 243 -7.31 12.75 -1.04
N PRO A 244 -8.16 12.83 -2.08
CA PRO A 244 -9.46 12.15 -2.08
C PRO A 244 -9.34 10.62 -1.92
N THR A 245 -8.30 10.01 -2.49
CA THR A 245 -8.04 8.58 -2.28
C THR A 245 -7.69 8.30 -0.81
N ALA A 246 -6.87 9.13 -0.16
CA ALA A 246 -6.51 8.95 1.25
C ALA A 246 -7.74 9.00 2.17
N GLU A 247 -8.67 9.90 1.90
CA GLU A 247 -9.93 10.02 2.61
C GLU A 247 -10.81 8.77 2.45
N ILE A 248 -10.91 8.22 1.23
CA ILE A 248 -11.63 6.96 0.97
C ILE A 248 -10.93 5.78 1.65
N LEU A 249 -9.61 5.71 1.59
CA LEU A 249 -8.85 4.67 2.28
C LEU A 249 -9.05 4.71 3.79
N CYS A 250 -9.16 5.90 4.39
CA CYS A 250 -9.50 6.04 5.80
C CYS A 250 -10.85 5.37 6.11
N GLN A 251 -11.88 5.59 5.29
CA GLN A 251 -13.19 4.94 5.45
C GLN A 251 -13.09 3.42 5.25
N MET A 252 -12.35 2.94 4.24
CA MET A 252 -12.17 1.51 3.98
C MET A 252 -11.46 0.81 5.14
N GLU A 253 -10.41 1.41 5.66
CA GLU A 253 -9.68 0.92 6.83
C GLU A 253 -10.58 0.88 8.07
N ALA A 254 -11.41 1.90 8.28
CA ALA A 254 -12.39 1.93 9.37
C ALA A 254 -13.50 0.87 9.19
N ASN A 255 -13.98 0.64 7.97
CA ASN A 255 -14.98 -0.39 7.67
C ASN A 255 -14.45 -1.79 8.01
N GLY A 256 -13.22 -2.11 7.61
CA GLY A 256 -12.65 -3.45 7.71
C GLY A 256 -13.48 -4.51 6.99
N ILE A 257 -13.00 -5.73 6.91
CA ILE A 257 -13.70 -6.86 6.30
C ILE A 257 -14.01 -7.93 7.34
N LEU A 258 -15.24 -8.43 7.36
CA LEU A 258 -15.67 -9.46 8.30
C LEU A 258 -15.04 -10.81 7.96
N ILE A 259 -14.54 -11.53 8.97
CA ILE A 259 -13.99 -12.87 8.83
C ILE A 259 -14.77 -13.91 9.65
N LYS A 260 -14.85 -15.12 9.12
CA LYS A 260 -15.39 -16.28 9.83
C LYS A 260 -14.28 -16.96 10.62
N ARG A 261 -14.01 -16.49 11.85
CA ARG A 261 -12.92 -16.97 12.71
C ARG A 261 -12.99 -18.49 12.95
N SER A 262 -14.19 -19.03 13.15
CA SER A 262 -14.37 -20.48 13.31
C SER A 262 -13.87 -21.29 12.13
N PHE A 263 -14.08 -20.78 10.89
CA PHE A 263 -13.60 -21.41 9.67
C PHE A 263 -12.07 -21.32 9.55
N LEU A 264 -11.46 -20.17 9.89
CA LEU A 264 -9.99 -20.04 9.91
C LEU A 264 -9.34 -20.98 10.92
N ASN A 265 -9.94 -21.12 12.09
CA ASN A 265 -9.46 -22.03 13.13
C ASN A 265 -9.57 -23.51 12.71
N GLU A 266 -10.64 -23.89 12.01
CA GLU A 266 -10.79 -25.23 11.44
C GLU A 266 -9.75 -25.48 10.34
N LEU A 267 -9.56 -24.50 9.45
CA LEU A 267 -8.58 -24.57 8.38
C LEU A 267 -7.14 -24.64 8.91
N SER A 268 -6.83 -23.90 9.99
CA SER A 268 -5.53 -23.95 10.65
C SER A 268 -5.24 -25.36 11.20
N LYS A 269 -6.20 -26.00 11.86
CA LYS A 269 -6.07 -27.38 12.34
C LYS A 269 -5.84 -28.39 11.21
N ARG A 270 -6.58 -28.23 10.13
CA ARG A 270 -6.41 -29.06 8.95
C ARG A 270 -5.01 -28.90 8.34
N PHE A 271 -4.49 -27.66 8.26
CA PHE A 271 -3.13 -27.42 7.79
C PHE A 271 -2.08 -28.05 8.72
N ASP A 272 -2.28 -28.03 10.04
CA ASP A 272 -1.40 -28.73 10.99
C ASP A 272 -1.34 -30.25 10.72
N GLU A 273 -2.48 -30.88 10.50
CA GLU A 273 -2.55 -32.32 10.19
C GLU A 273 -1.84 -32.67 8.88
N GLU A 274 -2.03 -31.83 7.85
CA GLU A 274 -1.37 -31.98 6.55
C GLU A 274 0.16 -31.75 6.68
N ILE A 275 0.60 -30.74 7.42
CA ILE A 275 2.02 -30.43 7.69
C ILE A 275 2.68 -31.62 8.42
N ILE A 276 2.07 -32.17 9.46
CA ILE A 276 2.57 -33.34 10.18
C ILE A 276 2.69 -34.57 9.25
N THR A 277 1.74 -34.72 8.34
CA THR A 277 1.76 -35.81 7.34
C THR A 277 2.91 -35.64 6.35
N LEU A 278 3.16 -34.40 5.90
CA LEU A 278 4.28 -34.09 5.00
C LEU A 278 5.63 -34.29 5.68
N GLU A 279 5.76 -33.95 6.97
CA GLU A 279 6.98 -34.19 7.75
C GLU A 279 7.28 -35.69 7.84
N LYS A 280 6.29 -36.51 8.16
CA LYS A 280 6.46 -37.97 8.20
C LYS A 280 6.91 -38.54 6.85
N ARG A 281 6.26 -38.13 5.76
CA ARG A 281 6.65 -38.53 4.40
C ARG A 281 8.07 -38.06 4.06
N ALA A 282 8.47 -36.85 4.48
CA ALA A 282 9.82 -36.35 4.29
C ALA A 282 10.85 -37.22 5.02
N TYR A 283 10.56 -37.64 6.28
CA TYR A 283 11.44 -38.51 7.05
C TYR A 283 11.57 -39.91 6.43
N GLU A 284 10.48 -40.46 5.91
CA GLU A 284 10.51 -41.74 5.17
C GLU A 284 11.43 -41.66 3.93
N VAL A 285 11.34 -40.58 3.17
CA VAL A 285 12.18 -40.37 1.98
C VAL A 285 13.64 -40.08 2.35
N ALA A 286 13.87 -39.34 3.45
CA ALA A 286 15.19 -39.00 3.95
C ALA A 286 15.89 -40.15 4.69
N GLY A 287 15.13 -41.11 5.24
CA GLY A 287 15.62 -42.19 6.07
C GLY A 287 15.94 -41.80 7.52
N GLU A 288 15.71 -40.55 7.91
CA GLU A 288 15.88 -40.04 9.26
C GLU A 288 15.04 -38.78 9.50
N GLU A 289 14.81 -38.46 10.78
CA GLU A 289 14.14 -37.22 11.17
C GLU A 289 15.09 -36.02 11.10
N PHE A 290 14.59 -34.91 10.59
CA PHE A 290 15.29 -33.63 10.54
C PHE A 290 14.30 -32.46 10.50
N ASN A 291 14.73 -31.24 10.81
CA ASN A 291 13.84 -30.07 10.70
C ASN A 291 13.67 -29.63 9.24
N LEU A 292 12.53 -30.01 8.64
CA LEU A 292 12.16 -29.70 7.27
C LEU A 292 12.03 -28.18 7.01
N GLY A 293 11.67 -27.42 8.03
CA GLY A 293 11.62 -25.96 8.01
C GLY A 293 13.00 -25.29 8.03
N SER A 294 14.07 -26.01 8.39
CA SER A 294 15.43 -25.46 8.45
C SER A 294 16.14 -25.53 7.10
N PRO A 295 16.43 -24.36 6.44
CA PRO A 295 17.16 -24.35 5.17
C PRO A 295 18.52 -25.06 5.21
N LYS A 296 19.19 -25.00 6.36
CA LYS A 296 20.49 -25.62 6.58
C LYS A 296 20.36 -27.15 6.59
N GLN A 297 19.48 -27.69 7.46
CA GLN A 297 19.30 -29.15 7.59
C GLN A 297 18.76 -29.76 6.29
N LEU A 298 17.83 -29.09 5.63
CA LEU A 298 17.32 -29.52 4.33
C LEU A 298 18.41 -29.56 3.26
N GLY A 299 19.29 -28.53 3.22
CA GLY A 299 20.39 -28.47 2.28
C GLY A 299 21.42 -29.58 2.50
N GLU A 300 21.79 -29.86 3.76
CA GLU A 300 22.65 -30.97 4.13
C GLU A 300 22.02 -32.33 3.78
N MET A 301 20.72 -32.50 4.05
CA MET A 301 19.97 -33.71 3.70
C MET A 301 19.96 -33.97 2.20
N LEU A 302 19.50 -33.00 1.42
CA LEU A 302 19.37 -33.16 -0.03
C LEU A 302 20.73 -33.36 -0.73
N PHE A 303 21.71 -32.51 -0.43
CA PHE A 303 22.90 -32.42 -1.26
C PHE A 303 24.11 -33.19 -0.72
N GLU A 304 24.18 -33.43 0.60
CA GLU A 304 25.30 -34.16 1.20
C GLU A 304 24.92 -35.62 1.51
N LYS A 305 23.75 -35.87 2.15
CA LYS A 305 23.35 -37.21 2.54
C LYS A 305 22.72 -37.99 1.40
N LEU A 306 21.72 -37.40 0.72
CA LEU A 306 21.03 -38.05 -0.41
C LEU A 306 21.77 -37.88 -1.75
N GLY A 307 22.78 -37.00 -1.83
CA GLY A 307 23.58 -36.78 -3.02
C GLY A 307 22.80 -36.23 -4.21
N VAL A 308 21.68 -35.55 -3.99
CA VAL A 308 20.84 -35.01 -5.05
C VAL A 308 21.63 -33.95 -5.85
N PRO A 309 21.69 -34.08 -7.20
CA PRO A 309 22.43 -33.10 -8.01
C PRO A 309 21.74 -31.75 -8.07
N GLY A 310 22.52 -30.68 -8.31
CA GLY A 310 21.99 -29.32 -8.51
C GLY A 310 22.14 -28.37 -7.32
N GLY A 311 22.74 -28.81 -6.22
CA GLY A 311 23.00 -27.97 -5.04
C GLY A 311 23.92 -26.79 -5.34
N LYS A 312 23.50 -25.58 -4.95
CA LYS A 312 24.30 -24.34 -5.05
C LYS A 312 24.56 -23.80 -3.68
N LYS A 313 25.82 -23.49 -3.37
CA LYS A 313 26.20 -22.85 -2.11
C LYS A 313 26.07 -21.32 -2.20
N THR A 314 25.58 -20.73 -1.14
CA THR A 314 25.52 -19.28 -0.92
C THR A 314 26.92 -18.73 -0.61
N LYS A 315 27.06 -17.41 -0.55
CA LYS A 315 28.33 -16.76 -0.13
C LYS A 315 28.78 -17.15 1.28
N SER A 316 27.83 -17.55 2.14
CA SER A 316 28.12 -18.06 3.49
C SER A 316 28.47 -19.55 3.54
N GLY A 317 28.57 -20.22 2.40
CA GLY A 317 28.91 -21.65 2.30
C GLY A 317 27.75 -22.63 2.53
N GLN A 318 26.57 -22.17 2.88
CA GLN A 318 25.37 -23.00 3.03
C GLN A 318 24.72 -23.30 1.68
N TYR A 319 24.04 -24.44 1.57
CA TYR A 319 23.25 -24.72 0.38
C TYR A 319 22.02 -23.81 0.26
N SER A 320 21.79 -23.30 -0.91
CA SER A 320 20.57 -22.56 -1.23
C SER A 320 19.41 -23.53 -1.41
N THR A 321 18.39 -23.40 -0.57
CA THR A 321 17.15 -24.18 -0.62
C THR A 321 15.93 -23.31 -0.95
N GLY A 322 16.16 -22.13 -1.56
CA GLY A 322 15.06 -21.28 -2.05
C GLY A 322 14.30 -21.96 -3.20
N GLU A 323 13.02 -21.61 -3.36
CA GLU A 323 12.11 -22.15 -4.37
C GLU A 323 12.71 -22.11 -5.79
N ALA A 324 13.39 -21.02 -6.16
CA ALA A 324 14.05 -20.88 -7.47
C ALA A 324 15.18 -21.90 -7.74
N VAL A 325 15.72 -22.53 -6.69
CA VAL A 325 16.71 -23.61 -6.79
C VAL A 325 16.00 -24.94 -6.73
N LEU A 326 15.14 -25.15 -5.73
CA LEU A 326 14.44 -26.41 -5.51
C LEU A 326 13.53 -26.79 -6.70
N SER A 327 12.78 -25.86 -7.26
CA SER A 327 11.87 -26.10 -8.40
C SER A 327 12.53 -26.62 -9.67
N LYS A 328 13.88 -26.72 -9.72
CA LYS A 328 14.66 -27.29 -10.83
C LYS A 328 15.16 -28.71 -10.55
N ILE A 329 14.88 -29.22 -9.39
CA ILE A 329 15.38 -30.50 -8.89
C ILE A 329 14.20 -31.47 -8.85
N ASP A 330 14.30 -32.53 -9.64
CA ASP A 330 13.31 -33.61 -9.68
C ASP A 330 13.67 -34.64 -8.60
N HIS A 331 13.03 -34.50 -7.42
CA HIS A 331 13.24 -35.40 -6.29
C HIS A 331 12.04 -35.34 -5.32
N PRO A 332 11.50 -36.52 -4.85
CA PRO A 332 10.32 -36.55 -3.97
C PRO A 332 10.42 -35.68 -2.71
N LEU A 333 11.60 -35.59 -2.09
CA LEU A 333 11.81 -34.75 -0.91
C LEU A 333 11.67 -33.26 -1.25
N VAL A 334 11.98 -32.84 -2.49
CA VAL A 334 11.83 -31.46 -2.93
C VAL A 334 10.35 -31.11 -3.08
N ASP A 335 9.55 -31.98 -3.70
CA ASP A 335 8.11 -31.77 -3.86
C ASP A 335 7.43 -31.66 -2.51
N ILE A 336 7.73 -32.58 -1.58
CA ILE A 336 7.23 -32.55 -0.21
C ILE A 336 7.64 -31.24 0.50
N THR A 337 8.88 -30.81 0.31
CA THR A 337 9.37 -29.56 0.93
C THR A 337 8.65 -28.33 0.41
N LEU A 338 8.40 -28.24 -0.89
CA LEU A 338 7.69 -27.11 -1.50
C LEU A 338 6.23 -27.06 -1.01
N GLU A 339 5.57 -28.21 -0.93
CA GLU A 339 4.21 -28.34 -0.40
C GLU A 339 4.16 -27.94 1.08
N TYR A 340 5.05 -28.47 1.91
CA TYR A 340 5.21 -28.14 3.33
C TYR A 340 5.40 -26.62 3.55
N ARG A 341 6.30 -26.00 2.79
CA ARG A 341 6.55 -24.56 2.89
C ARG A 341 5.36 -23.74 2.46
N GLY A 342 4.64 -24.18 1.43
CA GLY A 342 3.42 -23.53 0.97
C GLY A 342 2.36 -23.53 2.07
N LEU A 343 2.06 -24.68 2.68
CA LEU A 343 1.09 -24.81 3.77
C LEU A 343 1.52 -24.05 5.03
N SER A 344 2.79 -24.19 5.44
CA SER A 344 3.31 -23.51 6.62
C SER A 344 3.24 -21.98 6.49
N LYS A 345 3.50 -21.46 5.28
CA LYS A 345 3.37 -20.04 4.99
C LYS A 345 1.90 -19.60 5.03
N LEU A 346 1.00 -20.36 4.42
CA LEU A 346 -0.43 -20.04 4.44
C LEU A 346 -0.98 -20.04 5.87
N LYS A 347 -0.59 -21.03 6.67
CA LYS A 347 -0.97 -21.13 8.08
C LYS A 347 -0.48 -19.92 8.87
N SER A 348 0.82 -19.70 8.90
CA SER A 348 1.41 -18.62 9.72
C SER A 348 1.02 -17.22 9.27
N THR A 349 0.84 -17.01 7.97
CA THR A 349 0.57 -15.66 7.42
C THR A 349 -0.91 -15.32 7.44
N TYR A 350 -1.80 -16.31 7.33
CA TYR A 350 -3.23 -16.07 7.19
C TYR A 350 -4.07 -16.72 8.28
N THR A 351 -4.11 -18.08 8.41
CA THR A 351 -5.07 -18.69 9.32
C THR A 351 -4.81 -18.35 10.78
N ASP A 352 -3.55 -18.29 11.20
CA ASP A 352 -3.18 -17.95 12.58
C ASP A 352 -3.10 -16.42 12.77
N ALA A 353 -2.53 -15.70 11.79
CA ALA A 353 -2.33 -14.27 11.93
C ALA A 353 -3.64 -13.48 11.85
N LEU A 354 -4.56 -13.82 10.94
CA LEU A 354 -5.82 -13.10 10.78
C LEU A 354 -6.73 -13.24 12.02
N ASP A 355 -6.76 -14.41 12.64
CA ASP A 355 -7.52 -14.61 13.87
C ASP A 355 -7.01 -13.74 15.04
N ASN A 356 -5.70 -13.53 15.09
CA ASN A 356 -5.06 -12.70 16.12
C ASN A 356 -5.26 -11.19 15.92
N VAL A 357 -5.36 -10.72 14.67
CA VAL A 357 -5.50 -9.29 14.36
C VAL A 357 -6.96 -8.86 14.15
N ALA A 358 -7.89 -9.81 14.08
CA ALA A 358 -9.31 -9.49 13.99
C ALA A 358 -9.79 -8.79 15.26
N ASP A 359 -10.57 -7.75 15.06
CA ASP A 359 -11.21 -7.02 16.15
C ASP A 359 -12.10 -7.97 16.97
N ALA A 360 -11.97 -7.94 18.30
CA ALA A 360 -12.62 -8.90 19.19
C ALA A 360 -14.15 -8.72 19.29
N GLU A 361 -14.65 -7.53 19.00
CA GLU A 361 -16.09 -7.20 19.11
C GLU A 361 -16.82 -7.40 17.78
N THR A 362 -16.12 -7.13 16.67
CA THR A 362 -16.74 -7.10 15.34
C THR A 362 -16.32 -8.24 14.43
N ASP A 363 -15.30 -9.03 14.79
CA ASP A 363 -14.64 -10.04 13.95
C ASP A 363 -14.16 -9.49 12.59
N ARG A 364 -13.92 -8.17 12.50
CA ARG A 364 -13.41 -7.53 11.28
C ARG A 364 -11.89 -7.41 11.32
N VAL A 365 -11.29 -7.57 10.16
CA VAL A 365 -9.87 -7.33 9.92
C VAL A 365 -9.72 -5.97 9.24
N HIS A 366 -8.86 -5.14 9.80
CA HIS A 366 -8.57 -3.79 9.33
C HIS A 366 -7.13 -3.73 8.84
N THR A 367 -6.95 -3.59 7.55
CA THR A 367 -5.61 -3.37 6.96
C THR A 367 -5.24 -1.89 7.00
N SER A 368 -3.97 -1.57 6.83
CA SER A 368 -3.49 -0.21 6.57
C SER A 368 -3.01 -0.10 5.13
N TYR A 369 -3.53 0.87 4.38
CA TYR A 369 -3.11 1.17 3.02
C TYR A 369 -2.04 2.27 2.99
N HIS A 370 -1.01 2.07 2.18
CA HIS A 370 0.07 3.04 1.97
C HIS A 370 0.10 3.50 0.52
N GLN A 371 -0.04 4.80 0.30
CA GLN A 371 0.00 5.43 -1.02
C GLN A 371 1.42 5.79 -1.45
N ALA A 372 2.29 6.15 -0.51
CA ALA A 372 3.62 6.68 -0.75
C ALA A 372 4.74 5.63 -0.63
N LEU A 373 4.45 4.34 -0.82
CA LEU A 373 5.44 3.27 -0.66
C LEU A 373 5.97 2.72 -1.99
N THR A 374 5.12 2.58 -3.00
CA THR A 374 5.51 2.01 -4.29
C THR A 374 5.97 3.09 -5.27
N SER A 375 6.93 2.79 -6.14
CA SER A 375 7.40 3.74 -7.16
C SER A 375 6.43 3.91 -8.34
N THR A 376 5.36 3.12 -8.41
CA THR A 376 4.43 3.07 -9.55
C THR A 376 3.07 3.73 -9.30
N GLY A 377 2.81 4.24 -8.10
CA GLY A 377 1.50 4.78 -7.74
C GLY A 377 0.52 3.75 -7.17
N ARG A 378 0.87 2.45 -7.22
CA ARG A 378 0.03 1.40 -6.63
C ARG A 378 -0.05 1.53 -5.12
N LEU A 379 -1.20 1.19 -4.56
CA LEU A 379 -1.38 1.04 -3.12
C LEU A 379 -0.62 -0.19 -2.61
N SER A 380 -0.16 -0.13 -1.38
CA SER A 380 0.35 -1.28 -0.63
C SER A 380 -0.47 -1.47 0.63
N SER A 381 -0.68 -2.71 1.03
CA SER A 381 -1.47 -3.08 2.21
C SER A 381 -0.57 -3.78 3.22
N THR A 382 -0.68 -3.38 4.49
CA THR A 382 0.07 -4.00 5.61
C THR A 382 -0.82 -4.16 6.83
N ASP A 383 -0.41 -4.96 7.76
CA ASP A 383 -0.96 -5.11 9.11
C ASP A 383 -2.47 -5.46 9.18
N PRO A 384 -2.94 -6.49 8.43
CA PRO A 384 -2.22 -7.46 7.60
C PRO A 384 -2.22 -7.08 6.10
N ASN A 385 -1.30 -7.64 5.32
CA ASN A 385 -1.32 -7.49 3.86
C ASN A 385 -2.42 -8.36 3.23
N LEU A 386 -3.55 -7.75 2.89
CA LEU A 386 -4.69 -8.41 2.27
C LEU A 386 -4.60 -8.49 0.73
N GLN A 387 -3.67 -7.75 0.10
CA GLN A 387 -3.47 -7.79 -1.35
C GLN A 387 -2.73 -9.05 -1.83
N ASN A 388 -2.10 -9.80 -0.92
CA ASN A 388 -1.30 -10.98 -1.26
C ASN A 388 -1.99 -12.32 -0.92
N ILE A 389 -3.29 -12.32 -0.63
CA ILE A 389 -4.05 -13.56 -0.37
C ILE A 389 -4.12 -14.37 -1.67
N PRO A 390 -3.62 -15.63 -1.67
CA PRO A 390 -3.50 -16.39 -2.91
C PRO A 390 -4.86 -16.74 -3.52
N ILE A 391 -4.93 -16.66 -4.86
CA ILE A 391 -6.12 -17.03 -5.63
C ILE A 391 -5.87 -18.20 -6.59
N ARG A 392 -4.59 -18.44 -6.98
CA ARG A 392 -4.26 -19.39 -8.04
C ARG A 392 -4.28 -20.86 -7.60
N THR A 393 -4.12 -21.12 -6.30
CA THR A 393 -4.09 -22.48 -5.75
C THR A 393 -5.39 -22.79 -5.02
N ALA A 394 -5.85 -24.03 -5.09
CA ALA A 394 -7.06 -24.48 -4.38
C ALA A 394 -6.95 -24.21 -2.87
N THR A 395 -5.78 -24.46 -2.27
CA THR A 395 -5.52 -24.21 -0.85
C THR A 395 -5.55 -22.71 -0.51
N GLY A 396 -4.99 -21.87 -1.39
CA GLY A 396 -5.02 -20.42 -1.22
C GLY A 396 -6.44 -19.85 -1.29
N ARG A 397 -7.28 -20.37 -2.19
CA ARG A 397 -8.68 -19.99 -2.31
C ARG A 397 -9.51 -20.28 -1.05
N LEU A 398 -9.18 -21.33 -0.29
CA LEU A 398 -9.83 -21.61 0.99
C LEU A 398 -9.71 -20.44 1.98
N ILE A 399 -8.62 -19.68 1.95
CA ILE A 399 -8.44 -18.51 2.82
C ILE A 399 -9.44 -17.42 2.43
N ARG A 400 -9.71 -17.20 1.14
CA ARG A 400 -10.71 -16.23 0.66
C ARG A 400 -12.13 -16.56 1.12
N GLN A 401 -12.45 -17.83 1.33
CA GLN A 401 -13.75 -18.26 1.86
C GLN A 401 -14.00 -17.84 3.32
N ALA A 402 -12.94 -17.48 4.04
CA ALA A 402 -13.06 -16.94 5.38
C ALA A 402 -13.54 -15.47 5.40
N PHE A 403 -13.40 -14.74 4.32
CA PHE A 403 -13.83 -13.34 4.20
C PHE A 403 -15.28 -13.31 3.72
N ILE A 404 -16.17 -12.89 4.61
CA ILE A 404 -17.63 -12.99 4.43
C ILE A 404 -18.31 -11.62 4.59
N ALA A 405 -19.57 -11.55 4.20
CA ALA A 405 -20.45 -10.44 4.54
C ALA A 405 -21.32 -10.80 5.76
N PRO A 406 -21.83 -9.81 6.51
CA PRO A 406 -22.83 -10.05 7.55
C PRO A 406 -24.15 -10.59 6.97
N GLU A 407 -25.02 -11.10 7.87
CA GLU A 407 -26.36 -11.57 7.48
C GLU A 407 -27.16 -10.48 6.75
N GLY A 408 -27.78 -10.83 5.65
CA GLY A 408 -28.52 -9.91 4.79
C GLY A 408 -27.67 -9.18 3.76
N ARG A 409 -26.35 -9.39 3.76
CA ARG A 409 -25.41 -8.82 2.78
C ARG A 409 -24.63 -9.90 2.04
N VAL A 410 -23.97 -9.50 0.98
CA VAL A 410 -23.04 -10.32 0.17
C VAL A 410 -21.74 -9.56 -0.07
N ILE A 411 -20.68 -10.28 -0.38
CA ILE A 411 -19.46 -9.71 -0.96
C ILE A 411 -19.71 -9.50 -2.46
N LEU A 412 -19.39 -8.33 -2.97
CA LEU A 412 -19.36 -7.99 -4.38
C LEU A 412 -17.94 -7.60 -4.74
N ALA A 413 -17.39 -8.19 -5.79
CA ALA A 413 -16.11 -7.82 -6.37
C ALA A 413 -16.31 -7.16 -7.73
N ALA A 414 -15.54 -6.11 -8.04
CA ALA A 414 -15.56 -5.42 -9.32
C ALA A 414 -14.11 -5.26 -9.80
N ASP A 415 -13.74 -5.94 -10.89
CA ASP A 415 -12.37 -6.00 -11.41
C ASP A 415 -12.27 -5.41 -12.82
N TYR A 416 -11.23 -4.62 -13.09
CA TYR A 416 -10.92 -4.17 -14.43
C TYR A 416 -10.42 -5.31 -15.31
N SER A 417 -11.18 -5.67 -16.32
CA SER A 417 -10.79 -6.72 -17.26
C SER A 417 -9.57 -6.28 -18.09
N GLN A 418 -8.42 -6.91 -17.84
CA GLN A 418 -7.17 -6.79 -18.61
C GLN A 418 -6.66 -5.35 -18.78
N ILE A 419 -6.73 -4.55 -17.72
CA ILE A 419 -6.44 -3.11 -17.73
C ILE A 419 -5.07 -2.77 -18.34
N GLU A 420 -4.00 -3.50 -17.97
CA GLU A 420 -2.65 -3.22 -18.46
C GLU A 420 -2.51 -3.49 -19.99
N LEU A 421 -3.24 -4.47 -20.53
CA LEU A 421 -3.26 -4.72 -21.98
C LEU A 421 -4.05 -3.66 -22.74
N ARG A 422 -5.14 -3.14 -22.15
CA ARG A 422 -5.90 -2.00 -22.69
C ARG A 422 -5.07 -0.73 -22.70
N LEU A 423 -4.30 -0.51 -21.64
CA LEU A 423 -3.33 0.59 -21.58
C LEU A 423 -2.21 0.42 -22.62
N MET A 424 -1.73 -0.81 -22.86
CA MET A 424 -0.77 -1.07 -23.93
C MET A 424 -1.37 -0.73 -25.31
N ALA A 425 -2.60 -1.12 -25.59
CA ALA A 425 -3.29 -0.77 -26.85
C ALA A 425 -3.37 0.74 -27.02
N HIS A 426 -3.74 1.47 -25.97
CA HIS A 426 -3.82 2.94 -26.00
C HIS A 426 -2.44 3.59 -26.21
N PHE A 427 -1.44 3.26 -25.40
CA PHE A 427 -0.12 3.89 -25.47
C PHE A 427 0.66 3.55 -26.75
N SER A 428 0.51 2.32 -27.27
CA SER A 428 1.17 1.93 -28.51
C SER A 428 0.45 2.44 -29.77
N GLY A 429 -0.87 2.66 -29.66
CA GLY A 429 -1.72 2.96 -30.81
C GLY A 429 -1.74 1.81 -31.85
N ASP A 430 -1.43 0.57 -31.46
CA ASP A 430 -1.42 -0.56 -32.36
C ASP A 430 -2.83 -0.87 -32.88
N GLU A 431 -3.01 -0.84 -34.19
CA GLU A 431 -4.32 -0.99 -34.85
C GLU A 431 -4.95 -2.36 -34.57
N ASN A 432 -4.16 -3.42 -34.61
CA ASN A 432 -4.66 -4.79 -34.42
C ASN A 432 -5.08 -5.02 -32.96
N LEU A 433 -4.27 -4.53 -32.02
CA LEU A 433 -4.57 -4.65 -30.59
C LEU A 433 -5.79 -3.79 -30.22
N THR A 434 -5.85 -2.57 -30.73
CA THR A 434 -6.99 -1.66 -30.51
C THR A 434 -8.28 -2.21 -31.11
N ARG A 435 -8.22 -2.75 -32.34
CA ARG A 435 -9.37 -3.40 -32.99
C ARG A 435 -9.88 -4.58 -32.18
N ALA A 436 -8.99 -5.46 -31.70
CA ALA A 436 -9.38 -6.64 -30.92
C ALA A 436 -10.19 -6.24 -29.67
N PHE A 437 -9.76 -5.20 -28.96
CA PHE A 437 -10.51 -4.71 -27.79
C PHE A 437 -11.84 -4.02 -28.16
N ASN A 438 -11.88 -3.25 -29.23
CA ASN A 438 -13.09 -2.56 -29.68
C ASN A 438 -14.14 -3.52 -30.22
N GLU A 439 -13.74 -4.64 -30.82
CA GLU A 439 -14.63 -5.72 -31.28
C GLU A 439 -15.00 -6.71 -30.17
N GLY A 440 -14.51 -6.54 -28.94
CA GLY A 440 -14.81 -7.41 -27.80
C GLY A 440 -14.22 -8.82 -27.92
N LEU A 441 -13.13 -8.98 -28.68
CA LEU A 441 -12.49 -10.29 -28.87
C LEU A 441 -11.69 -10.69 -27.62
N ASP A 442 -11.61 -11.99 -27.36
CA ASP A 442 -10.64 -12.50 -26.37
C ASP A 442 -9.22 -12.21 -26.86
N ILE A 443 -8.54 -11.27 -26.19
CA ILE A 443 -7.24 -10.74 -26.61
C ILE A 443 -6.16 -11.81 -26.69
N HIS A 444 -6.22 -12.85 -25.86
CA HIS A 444 -5.24 -13.93 -25.89
C HIS A 444 -5.47 -14.86 -27.05
N THR A 445 -6.73 -15.12 -27.38
CA THR A 445 -7.10 -15.89 -28.57
C THR A 445 -6.79 -15.08 -29.84
N ALA A 446 -7.14 -13.79 -29.86
CA ALA A 446 -6.83 -12.90 -30.97
C ALA A 446 -5.31 -12.82 -31.22
N THR A 447 -4.51 -12.65 -30.17
CA THR A 447 -3.03 -12.67 -30.27
C THR A 447 -2.51 -13.99 -30.82
N ALA A 448 -3.02 -15.14 -30.34
CA ALA A 448 -2.61 -16.43 -30.84
C ALA A 448 -2.95 -16.62 -32.34
N ALA A 449 -4.17 -16.25 -32.75
CA ALA A 449 -4.63 -16.28 -34.11
C ALA A 449 -3.75 -15.43 -35.03
N GLU A 450 -3.49 -14.18 -34.63
CA GLU A 450 -2.70 -13.21 -35.37
C GLU A 450 -1.22 -13.65 -35.52
N VAL A 451 -0.60 -14.10 -34.43
CA VAL A 451 0.81 -14.52 -34.42
C VAL A 451 1.00 -15.83 -35.20
N LEU A 452 0.07 -16.77 -35.10
CA LEU A 452 0.16 -18.07 -35.76
C LEU A 452 -0.43 -18.09 -37.18
N GLY A 453 -1.07 -16.99 -37.61
CA GLY A 453 -1.73 -16.88 -38.91
C GLY A 453 -2.91 -17.85 -39.07
N LYS A 454 -3.69 -18.08 -38.00
CA LYS A 454 -4.85 -18.99 -37.95
C LYS A 454 -6.16 -18.21 -37.80
N ALA A 455 -7.28 -18.86 -38.11
CA ALA A 455 -8.58 -18.32 -37.70
C ALA A 455 -8.76 -18.42 -36.18
N VAL A 456 -9.55 -17.51 -35.61
CA VAL A 456 -9.77 -17.43 -34.16
C VAL A 456 -10.36 -18.74 -33.61
N GLU A 457 -11.24 -19.38 -34.37
CA GLU A 457 -11.90 -20.64 -34.03
C GLU A 457 -10.96 -21.85 -34.04
N GLU A 458 -9.80 -21.73 -34.71
CA GLU A 458 -8.79 -22.77 -34.80
C GLU A 458 -7.73 -22.70 -33.67
N VAL A 459 -7.81 -21.69 -32.83
CA VAL A 459 -6.86 -21.50 -31.72
C VAL A 459 -7.15 -22.49 -30.60
N SER A 460 -6.19 -23.35 -30.32
CA SER A 460 -6.28 -24.30 -29.22
C SER A 460 -6.12 -23.63 -27.85
N ALA A 461 -6.64 -24.27 -26.80
CA ALA A 461 -6.49 -23.80 -25.40
C ALA A 461 -5.00 -23.65 -25.00
N THR A 462 -4.10 -24.47 -25.55
CA THR A 462 -2.65 -24.37 -25.31
C THR A 462 -2.06 -23.12 -25.97
N GLU A 463 -2.41 -22.87 -27.25
CA GLU A 463 -1.96 -21.67 -27.96
C GLU A 463 -2.46 -20.41 -27.32
N ARG A 464 -3.73 -20.34 -26.89
CA ARG A 464 -4.29 -19.24 -26.11
C ARG A 464 -3.52 -19.01 -24.80
N ARG A 465 -3.20 -20.09 -24.07
CA ARG A 465 -2.42 -20.01 -22.82
C ARG A 465 -1.00 -19.49 -23.08
N ASN A 466 -0.36 -19.93 -24.16
CA ASN A 466 0.95 -19.45 -24.56
C ASN A 466 0.91 -17.96 -24.95
N ALA A 467 -0.09 -17.53 -25.71
CA ALA A 467 -0.31 -16.13 -26.04
C ALA A 467 -0.57 -15.27 -24.80
N LYS A 468 -1.32 -15.78 -23.82
CA LYS A 468 -1.49 -15.10 -22.52
C LYS A 468 -0.14 -14.88 -21.82
N ALA A 469 0.71 -15.90 -21.78
CA ALA A 469 2.04 -15.78 -21.17
C ALA A 469 2.95 -14.80 -21.94
N ILE A 470 2.82 -14.73 -23.26
CA ILE A 470 3.56 -13.81 -24.12
C ILE A 470 3.06 -12.38 -23.91
N ASN A 471 1.76 -12.15 -23.98
CA ASN A 471 1.16 -10.82 -23.79
C ASN A 471 1.63 -10.21 -22.46
N PHE A 472 1.49 -10.92 -21.35
CA PHE A 472 1.97 -10.43 -20.06
C PHE A 472 3.51 -10.39 -19.97
N GLY A 473 4.19 -11.41 -20.51
CA GLY A 473 5.65 -11.46 -20.49
C GLY A 473 6.28 -10.27 -21.21
N LEU A 474 5.76 -9.88 -22.37
CA LEU A 474 6.26 -8.75 -23.13
C LEU A 474 5.93 -7.41 -22.47
N LEU A 475 4.75 -7.25 -21.88
CA LEU A 475 4.41 -6.10 -21.04
C LEU A 475 5.49 -5.83 -19.97
N TYR A 476 5.99 -6.91 -19.35
CA TYR A 476 7.03 -6.83 -18.33
C TYR A 476 8.47 -6.88 -18.88
N GLY A 477 8.65 -6.72 -20.20
CA GLY A 477 9.95 -6.73 -20.85
C GLY A 477 10.70 -8.07 -20.74
N MET A 478 9.97 -9.18 -20.73
CA MET A 478 10.54 -10.54 -20.64
C MET A 478 11.42 -10.84 -21.86
N SER A 479 12.59 -11.42 -21.61
CA SER A 479 13.48 -11.88 -22.69
C SER A 479 13.08 -13.27 -23.19
N ALA A 480 13.58 -13.67 -24.38
CA ALA A 480 13.40 -15.01 -24.92
C ALA A 480 13.84 -16.12 -23.94
N PHE A 481 14.84 -15.86 -23.09
CA PHE A 481 15.24 -16.80 -22.03
C PHE A 481 14.16 -16.96 -20.95
N GLY A 482 13.54 -15.86 -20.54
CA GLY A 482 12.44 -15.88 -19.55
C GLY A 482 11.23 -16.62 -20.10
N LEU A 483 10.85 -16.29 -21.35
CA LEU A 483 9.71 -16.90 -22.04
C LEU A 483 9.91 -18.42 -22.27
N ALA A 484 11.09 -18.80 -22.75
CA ALA A 484 11.48 -20.21 -22.96
C ALA A 484 11.32 -21.04 -21.68
N LYS A 485 11.75 -20.46 -20.54
CA LYS A 485 11.61 -21.11 -19.24
C LYS A 485 10.14 -21.23 -18.80
N GLN A 486 9.33 -20.19 -19.02
CA GLN A 486 7.93 -20.15 -18.61
C GLN A 486 7.06 -21.12 -19.42
N LEU A 487 7.31 -21.22 -20.73
CA LEU A 487 6.54 -22.07 -21.66
C LEU A 487 7.16 -23.44 -21.87
N GLN A 488 8.28 -23.76 -21.21
CA GLN A 488 9.02 -25.04 -21.36
C GLN A 488 9.38 -25.37 -22.83
N MET A 489 9.79 -24.35 -23.58
CA MET A 489 10.23 -24.44 -24.97
C MET A 489 11.70 -24.05 -25.11
N SER A 490 12.29 -24.30 -26.28
CA SER A 490 13.65 -23.86 -26.57
C SER A 490 13.74 -22.33 -26.64
N ARG A 491 14.95 -21.80 -26.41
CA ARG A 491 15.19 -20.36 -26.52
C ARG A 491 14.96 -19.84 -27.95
N ASN A 492 15.23 -20.65 -28.96
CA ASN A 492 15.02 -20.25 -30.35
C ASN A 492 13.52 -20.14 -30.66
N GLU A 493 12.73 -21.16 -30.29
CA GLU A 493 11.27 -21.10 -30.43
C GLU A 493 10.67 -19.89 -29.70
N ALA A 494 11.15 -19.59 -28.49
CA ALA A 494 10.70 -18.40 -27.75
C ALA A 494 11.09 -17.08 -28.46
N GLN A 495 12.27 -17.02 -29.09
CA GLN A 495 12.69 -15.86 -29.87
C GLN A 495 11.83 -15.73 -31.14
N ASP A 496 11.60 -16.81 -31.86
CA ASP A 496 10.76 -16.81 -33.08
C ASP A 496 9.35 -16.32 -32.75
N TYR A 497 8.80 -16.73 -31.61
CA TYR A 497 7.48 -16.26 -31.12
C TYR A 497 7.48 -14.77 -30.82
N ILE A 498 8.51 -14.24 -30.16
CA ILE A 498 8.67 -12.81 -29.89
C ILE A 498 8.80 -12.03 -31.21
N ASP A 499 9.55 -12.53 -32.16
CA ASP A 499 9.74 -11.86 -33.44
C ASP A 499 8.44 -11.83 -34.27
N MET A 500 7.67 -12.92 -34.32
CA MET A 500 6.32 -12.95 -34.91
C MET A 500 5.35 -11.99 -34.20
N TYR A 501 5.41 -11.94 -32.88
CA TYR A 501 4.58 -11.00 -32.11
C TYR A 501 4.86 -9.54 -32.52
N PHE A 502 6.12 -9.15 -32.57
CA PHE A 502 6.50 -7.78 -32.94
C PHE A 502 6.36 -7.48 -34.44
N GLU A 503 6.37 -8.50 -35.30
CA GLU A 503 5.98 -8.34 -36.70
C GLU A 503 4.49 -8.02 -36.83
N ARG A 504 3.67 -8.64 -35.98
CA ARG A 504 2.22 -8.44 -35.97
C ARG A 504 1.76 -7.20 -35.21
N TYR A 505 2.48 -6.82 -34.15
CA TYR A 505 2.23 -5.66 -33.32
C TYR A 505 3.44 -4.71 -33.33
N PRO A 506 3.77 -4.08 -34.48
CA PRO A 506 4.98 -3.25 -34.59
C PRO A 506 4.95 -2.03 -33.70
N SER A 507 3.76 -1.40 -33.51
CA SER A 507 3.60 -0.22 -32.67
C SER A 507 3.85 -0.51 -31.19
N VAL A 508 3.63 -1.75 -30.73
CA VAL A 508 4.00 -2.17 -29.37
C VAL A 508 5.52 -2.15 -29.19
N LYS A 509 6.27 -2.61 -30.19
CA LYS A 509 7.74 -2.54 -30.19
C LYS A 509 8.25 -1.10 -30.19
N ASP A 510 7.63 -0.25 -30.99
CA ASP A 510 7.98 1.18 -31.05
C ASP A 510 7.69 1.89 -29.72
N TYR A 511 6.56 1.58 -29.07
CA TYR A 511 6.28 2.04 -27.72
C TYR A 511 7.39 1.68 -26.73
N MET A 512 7.83 0.43 -26.72
CA MET A 512 8.89 -0.04 -25.82
C MET A 512 10.22 0.68 -26.07
N ILE A 513 10.57 0.91 -27.33
CA ILE A 513 11.78 1.64 -27.72
C ILE A 513 11.70 3.10 -27.29
N ASN A 514 10.59 3.77 -27.60
CA ASN A 514 10.38 5.19 -27.33
C ASN A 514 10.29 5.48 -25.83
N THR A 515 9.59 4.64 -25.06
CA THR A 515 9.48 4.77 -23.61
C THR A 515 10.84 4.63 -22.93
N ARG A 516 11.66 3.67 -23.37
CA ARG A 516 13.02 3.52 -22.88
C ARG A 516 13.90 4.73 -23.25
N ALA A 517 13.80 5.23 -24.48
CA ALA A 517 14.52 6.44 -24.90
C ALA A 517 14.12 7.66 -24.06
N SER A 518 12.82 7.85 -23.81
CA SER A 518 12.30 8.90 -22.93
C SER A 518 12.85 8.78 -21.51
N ALA A 519 12.93 7.57 -20.96
CA ALA A 519 13.51 7.33 -19.63
C ALA A 519 15.00 7.74 -19.57
N TYR A 520 15.76 7.49 -20.63
CA TYR A 520 17.17 7.94 -20.73
C TYR A 520 17.30 9.45 -20.84
N GLU A 521 16.43 10.10 -21.59
CA GLU A 521 16.47 11.53 -21.84
C GLU A 521 15.98 12.33 -20.64
N LYS A 522 14.81 11.97 -20.08
CA LYS A 522 14.11 12.74 -19.05
C LYS A 522 14.45 12.28 -17.63
N GLY A 523 14.93 11.03 -17.44
CA GLY A 523 15.10 10.41 -16.13
C GLY A 523 13.79 9.90 -15.50
N TYR A 524 12.67 9.98 -16.21
CA TYR A 524 11.35 9.49 -15.81
C TYR A 524 10.51 9.09 -17.03
N VAL A 525 9.44 8.36 -16.75
CA VAL A 525 8.33 8.09 -17.68
C VAL A 525 7.03 8.57 -17.05
N GLU A 526 5.93 8.65 -17.83
CA GLU A 526 4.69 9.27 -17.36
C GLU A 526 3.51 8.30 -17.50
N THR A 527 2.56 8.39 -16.55
CA THR A 527 1.27 7.72 -16.61
C THR A 527 0.30 8.47 -17.54
N ILE A 528 -0.88 7.88 -17.74
CA ILE A 528 -1.97 8.48 -18.52
C ILE A 528 -2.48 9.82 -17.94
N LEU A 529 -2.32 10.02 -16.63
CA LEU A 529 -2.64 11.28 -15.95
C LEU A 529 -1.42 12.21 -15.81
N GLY A 530 -0.28 11.84 -16.41
CA GLY A 530 0.95 12.64 -16.37
C GLY A 530 1.73 12.53 -15.05
N ARG A 531 1.51 11.51 -14.24
CA ARG A 531 2.35 11.23 -13.06
C ARG A 531 3.75 10.83 -13.52
N LYS A 532 4.77 11.49 -12.98
CA LYS A 532 6.18 11.21 -13.28
C LYS A 532 6.67 10.01 -12.45
N LEU A 533 7.09 8.97 -13.14
CA LEU A 533 7.68 7.76 -12.55
C LEU A 533 9.18 7.77 -12.81
N TYR A 534 9.94 8.16 -11.80
CA TYR A 534 11.38 8.35 -11.91
C TYR A 534 12.15 7.04 -12.06
N THR A 535 13.22 7.06 -12.87
CA THR A 535 14.05 5.89 -13.20
C THR A 535 15.52 6.11 -12.81
N PRO A 536 15.86 6.23 -11.53
CA PRO A 536 17.19 6.64 -11.07
C PRO A 536 18.31 5.71 -11.55
N ASP A 537 18.03 4.42 -11.70
CA ASP A 537 19.00 3.39 -12.11
C ASP A 537 19.14 3.22 -13.64
N ILE A 538 18.48 4.06 -14.46
CA ILE A 538 18.48 3.91 -15.93
C ILE A 538 19.89 4.03 -16.52
N ASN A 539 20.76 4.83 -15.89
CA ASN A 539 22.15 5.03 -16.27
C ASN A 539 23.17 4.30 -15.39
N HIS A 540 22.72 3.30 -14.58
CA HIS A 540 23.59 2.60 -13.66
C HIS A 540 24.73 1.86 -14.39
N SER A 541 25.95 1.88 -13.82
CA SER A 541 27.14 1.25 -14.41
C SER A 541 27.08 -0.27 -14.48
N ASN A 542 26.39 -0.92 -13.52
CA ASN A 542 26.15 -2.36 -13.55
C ASN A 542 25.09 -2.70 -14.60
N ARG A 543 25.46 -3.50 -15.61
CA ARG A 543 24.59 -3.90 -16.70
C ARG A 543 23.30 -4.61 -16.25
N MET A 544 23.34 -5.42 -15.20
CA MET A 544 22.15 -6.13 -14.71
C MET A 544 21.16 -5.17 -14.07
N VAL A 545 21.63 -4.20 -13.28
CA VAL A 545 20.81 -3.15 -12.65
C VAL A 545 20.19 -2.28 -13.76
N LYS A 546 21.01 -1.81 -14.71
CA LYS A 546 20.57 -1.03 -15.87
C LYS A 546 19.47 -1.74 -16.68
N GLN A 547 19.67 -3.02 -17.04
CA GLN A 547 18.66 -3.80 -17.74
C GLN A 547 17.38 -4.02 -16.92
N GLY A 548 17.50 -4.08 -15.60
CA GLY A 548 16.36 -4.08 -14.69
C GLY A 548 15.58 -2.78 -14.76
N ALA A 549 16.28 -1.65 -14.70
CA ALA A 549 15.69 -0.31 -14.81
C ALA A 549 15.04 -0.06 -16.19
N GLU A 550 15.65 -0.53 -17.29
CA GLU A 550 15.06 -0.44 -18.63
C GLU A 550 13.70 -1.18 -18.72
N ARG A 551 13.62 -2.40 -18.16
CA ARG A 551 12.35 -3.15 -18.12
C ARG A 551 11.32 -2.48 -17.22
N ALA A 552 11.74 -1.99 -16.04
CA ALA A 552 10.87 -1.26 -15.15
C ALA A 552 10.31 0.02 -15.81
N ALA A 553 11.15 0.77 -16.54
CA ALA A 553 10.74 1.97 -17.26
C ALA A 553 9.67 1.68 -18.33
N ILE A 554 9.77 0.57 -19.07
CA ILE A 554 8.77 0.19 -20.09
C ILE A 554 7.42 -0.14 -19.44
N ASN A 555 7.45 -0.81 -18.31
CA ASN A 555 6.25 -1.27 -17.61
C ASN A 555 5.61 -0.18 -16.73
N ALA A 556 6.40 0.76 -16.24
CA ALA A 556 5.94 1.76 -15.27
C ALA A 556 4.74 2.61 -15.77
N PRO A 557 4.68 3.10 -17.03
CA PRO A 557 3.50 3.81 -17.52
C PRO A 557 2.22 2.97 -17.47
N LEU A 558 2.30 1.68 -17.74
CA LEU A 558 1.14 0.77 -17.72
C LEU A 558 0.66 0.52 -16.30
N GLN A 559 1.55 0.09 -15.41
CA GLN A 559 1.22 -0.15 -14.00
C GLN A 559 0.78 1.13 -13.28
N GLY A 560 1.48 2.24 -13.53
CA GLY A 560 1.15 3.51 -12.90
C GLY A 560 -0.18 4.06 -13.40
N SER A 561 -0.48 3.90 -14.69
CA SER A 561 -1.77 4.30 -15.25
C SER A 561 -2.91 3.44 -14.70
N ALA A 562 -2.71 2.14 -14.55
CA ALA A 562 -3.69 1.26 -13.88
C ALA A 562 -3.93 1.71 -12.43
N ALA A 563 -2.87 2.08 -11.70
CA ALA A 563 -2.98 2.62 -10.35
C ALA A 563 -3.72 3.97 -10.30
N ASP A 564 -3.46 4.87 -11.23
CA ASP A 564 -4.18 6.13 -11.32
C ASP A 564 -5.66 5.90 -11.67
N LEU A 565 -5.97 4.97 -12.57
CA LEU A 565 -7.34 4.62 -12.95
C LEU A 565 -8.13 4.00 -11.80
N ILE A 566 -7.54 3.08 -11.03
CA ILE A 566 -8.23 2.48 -9.89
C ILE A 566 -8.50 3.50 -8.78
N LYS A 567 -7.60 4.46 -8.55
CA LYS A 567 -7.84 5.58 -7.62
C LYS A 567 -8.97 6.49 -8.10
N LEU A 568 -8.99 6.85 -9.40
CA LEU A 568 -10.11 7.58 -9.97
C LEU A 568 -11.42 6.79 -9.85
N ALA A 569 -11.38 5.47 -10.06
CA ALA A 569 -12.54 4.60 -9.90
C ALA A 569 -13.04 4.58 -8.45
N MET A 570 -12.13 4.51 -7.47
CA MET A 570 -12.49 4.63 -6.05
C MET A 570 -13.25 5.93 -5.78
N ILE A 571 -12.76 7.06 -6.31
CA ILE A 571 -13.41 8.38 -6.18
C ILE A 571 -14.77 8.40 -6.89
N ALA A 572 -14.85 7.85 -8.10
CA ALA A 572 -16.09 7.79 -8.87
C ALA A 572 -17.16 6.95 -8.17
N VAL A 573 -16.77 5.77 -7.69
CA VAL A 573 -17.65 4.84 -6.99
C VAL A 573 -18.09 5.43 -5.64
N ASP A 574 -17.18 6.00 -4.86
CA ASP A 574 -17.50 6.60 -3.57
C ASP A 574 -18.58 7.69 -3.68
N LYS A 575 -18.55 8.45 -4.78
CA LYS A 575 -19.51 9.51 -5.07
C LYS A 575 -20.94 8.99 -5.34
N VAL A 576 -21.08 7.81 -5.93
CA VAL A 576 -22.38 7.25 -6.33
C VAL A 576 -22.88 6.15 -5.39
N LEU A 577 -22.01 5.59 -4.55
CA LEU A 577 -22.33 4.45 -3.69
C LEU A 577 -23.33 4.85 -2.59
N PRO A 578 -24.49 4.17 -2.48
CA PRO A 578 -25.43 4.40 -1.39
C PRO A 578 -24.87 3.81 -0.09
N LYS A 579 -24.24 4.64 0.74
CA LYS A 579 -23.44 4.27 1.92
C LYS A 579 -24.20 3.42 2.95
N GLU A 580 -25.52 3.54 3.03
CA GLU A 580 -26.35 2.71 3.92
C GLU A 580 -26.50 1.27 3.40
N GLN A 581 -26.46 1.07 2.06
CA GLN A 581 -26.72 -0.21 1.40
C GLN A 581 -25.42 -0.91 0.97
N ALA A 582 -24.32 -0.18 0.82
CA ALA A 582 -23.05 -0.72 0.38
C ALA A 582 -21.88 0.00 1.01
N LYS A 583 -20.78 -0.75 1.25
CA LYS A 583 -19.51 -0.24 1.77
C LYS A 583 -18.36 -0.76 0.91
N MET A 584 -17.45 0.12 0.50
CA MET A 584 -16.17 -0.28 -0.07
C MET A 584 -15.28 -0.80 1.06
N LEU A 585 -14.72 -1.99 0.89
CA LEU A 585 -13.95 -2.68 1.93
C LEU A 585 -12.48 -2.80 1.57
N LEU A 586 -12.17 -3.30 0.36
CA LEU A 586 -10.80 -3.57 -0.05
C LEU A 586 -10.54 -3.06 -1.47
N GLN A 587 -9.29 -2.70 -1.69
CA GLN A 587 -8.68 -2.55 -3.02
C GLN A 587 -7.56 -3.59 -3.15
N VAL A 588 -7.63 -4.46 -4.16
CA VAL A 588 -6.69 -5.57 -4.38
C VAL A 588 -6.31 -5.62 -5.85
N HIS A 589 -5.08 -5.25 -6.20
CA HIS A 589 -4.61 -5.12 -7.57
C HIS A 589 -5.49 -4.16 -8.40
N ASP A 590 -6.27 -4.68 -9.34
CA ASP A 590 -7.18 -3.91 -10.21
C ASP A 590 -8.66 -4.08 -9.81
N GLU A 591 -8.92 -4.67 -8.61
CA GLU A 591 -10.20 -5.05 -8.04
C GLU A 591 -10.61 -4.14 -6.88
N LEU A 592 -11.89 -3.82 -6.79
CA LEU A 592 -12.54 -3.24 -5.61
C LEU A 592 -13.52 -4.25 -5.01
N VAL A 593 -13.48 -4.42 -3.70
CA VAL A 593 -14.34 -5.37 -2.97
C VAL A 593 -15.30 -4.61 -2.06
N PHE A 594 -16.56 -5.00 -2.10
CA PHE A 594 -17.66 -4.35 -1.40
C PHE A 594 -18.45 -5.33 -0.53
N GLU A 595 -19.12 -4.79 0.47
CA GLU A 595 -20.19 -5.42 1.21
C GLU A 595 -21.50 -4.74 0.81
N VAL A 596 -22.48 -5.50 0.29
CA VAL A 596 -23.68 -4.96 -0.35
C VAL A 596 -24.93 -5.66 0.18
N ASP A 597 -26.04 -4.94 0.39
CA ASP A 597 -27.32 -5.52 0.75
C ASP A 597 -27.79 -6.53 -0.31
N SER A 598 -28.17 -7.73 0.11
CA SER A 598 -28.44 -8.87 -0.80
C SER A 598 -29.58 -8.60 -1.81
N ASP A 599 -30.55 -7.76 -1.47
CA ASP A 599 -31.67 -7.38 -2.35
C ASP A 599 -31.35 -6.22 -3.28
N LYS A 600 -30.13 -5.64 -3.19
CA LYS A 600 -29.66 -4.50 -3.96
C LYS A 600 -28.46 -4.81 -4.87
N VAL A 601 -28.03 -6.06 -4.94
CA VAL A 601 -26.81 -6.47 -5.65
C VAL A 601 -26.81 -6.02 -7.11
N ASP A 602 -27.89 -6.28 -7.86
CA ASP A 602 -27.96 -5.95 -9.30
C ASP A 602 -27.90 -4.42 -9.53
N GLU A 603 -28.64 -3.64 -8.72
CA GLU A 603 -28.67 -2.19 -8.79
C GLU A 603 -27.30 -1.58 -8.49
N ILE A 604 -26.68 -2.02 -7.40
CA ILE A 604 -25.39 -1.50 -6.93
C ILE A 604 -24.25 -1.97 -7.84
N SER A 605 -24.27 -3.22 -8.32
CA SER A 605 -23.33 -3.74 -9.30
C SER A 605 -23.32 -2.89 -10.57
N GLN A 606 -24.50 -2.52 -11.08
CA GLN A 606 -24.60 -1.65 -12.26
C GLN A 606 -24.02 -0.26 -11.99
N LEU A 607 -24.34 0.37 -10.83
CA LEU A 607 -23.80 1.67 -10.45
C LEU A 607 -22.27 1.66 -10.38
N ILE A 608 -21.69 0.62 -9.76
CA ILE A 608 -20.23 0.46 -9.64
C ILE A 608 -19.62 0.25 -11.04
N THR A 609 -20.20 -0.64 -11.84
CA THR A 609 -19.72 -0.93 -13.19
C THR A 609 -19.69 0.34 -14.05
N ASP A 610 -20.79 1.09 -14.08
CA ASP A 610 -20.88 2.34 -14.86
C ASP A 610 -19.85 3.38 -14.37
N ALA A 611 -19.74 3.55 -13.05
CA ALA A 611 -18.79 4.51 -12.47
C ALA A 611 -17.33 4.17 -12.81
N MET A 612 -16.96 2.89 -12.76
CA MET A 612 -15.62 2.42 -13.10
C MET A 612 -15.35 2.48 -14.61
N GLN A 613 -16.27 2.01 -15.45
CA GLN A 613 -16.08 1.97 -16.91
C GLN A 613 -16.00 3.38 -17.52
N ASP A 614 -16.83 4.30 -17.04
CA ASP A 614 -16.88 5.66 -17.56
C ASP A 614 -15.95 6.64 -16.84
N VAL A 615 -15.07 6.17 -15.96
CA VAL A 615 -14.22 7.00 -15.10
C VAL A 615 -13.42 8.06 -15.85
N LEU A 616 -12.89 7.74 -17.04
CA LEU A 616 -12.14 8.68 -17.88
C LEU A 616 -13.03 9.71 -18.59
N ARG A 617 -14.31 9.38 -18.85
CA ARG A 617 -15.29 10.28 -19.49
C ARG A 617 -16.02 11.16 -18.48
N THR A 618 -16.08 10.75 -17.22
CA THR A 618 -16.79 11.44 -16.14
C THR A 618 -15.83 12.06 -15.13
N THR A 619 -15.38 11.29 -14.15
CA THR A 619 -14.58 11.76 -13.01
C THR A 619 -13.26 12.39 -13.43
N ALA A 620 -12.55 11.79 -14.39
CA ALA A 620 -11.31 12.40 -14.90
C ALA A 620 -11.57 13.76 -15.54
N VAL A 621 -12.63 13.89 -16.37
CA VAL A 621 -13.01 15.15 -17.02
C VAL A 621 -13.44 16.20 -15.99
N GLU A 622 -14.26 15.82 -15.01
CA GLU A 622 -14.69 16.69 -13.92
C GLU A 622 -13.49 17.27 -13.15
N LYS A 623 -12.50 16.43 -12.92
CA LYS A 623 -11.24 16.80 -12.27
C LYS A 623 -10.22 17.41 -13.25
N GLY A 624 -10.60 17.67 -14.49
CA GLY A 624 -9.86 18.39 -15.53
C GLY A 624 -8.81 17.56 -16.27
N TRP A 625 -8.84 16.22 -16.22
CA TRP A 625 -8.07 15.38 -17.14
C TRP A 625 -8.91 15.03 -18.36
N HIS A 626 -8.34 15.25 -19.55
CA HIS A 626 -8.97 14.91 -20.82
C HIS A 626 -8.14 13.83 -21.50
N VAL A 627 -8.59 12.60 -21.43
CA VAL A 627 -7.93 11.43 -22.00
C VAL A 627 -8.83 10.83 -23.08
N ASP A 628 -8.38 10.88 -24.32
CA ASP A 628 -9.02 10.16 -25.43
C ASP A 628 -8.54 8.71 -25.44
N PHE A 629 -9.16 7.87 -24.62
CA PHE A 629 -8.75 6.49 -24.44
C PHE A 629 -9.22 5.63 -25.60
N ALA A 630 -8.27 4.97 -26.29
CA ALA A 630 -8.48 4.32 -27.58
C ALA A 630 -9.38 3.07 -27.55
N VAL A 631 -9.58 2.46 -26.38
CA VAL A 631 -10.34 1.22 -26.19
C VAL A 631 -11.30 1.35 -25.00
N PRO A 632 -12.41 0.58 -24.92
CA PRO A 632 -13.30 0.63 -23.77
C PRO A 632 -12.60 0.10 -22.51
N LEU A 633 -12.89 0.69 -21.35
CA LEU A 633 -12.65 0.07 -20.05
C LEU A 633 -13.79 -0.89 -19.77
N LEU A 634 -13.49 -2.14 -19.43
CA LEU A 634 -14.49 -3.12 -19.06
C LEU A 634 -14.26 -3.56 -17.62
N VAL A 635 -15.37 -3.70 -16.88
CA VAL A 635 -15.40 -4.15 -15.50
C VAL A 635 -16.23 -5.41 -15.42
N GLU A 636 -15.70 -6.44 -14.80
CA GLU A 636 -16.40 -7.67 -14.47
C GLU A 636 -16.81 -7.61 -13.01
N THR A 637 -18.06 -7.98 -12.70
CA THR A 637 -18.59 -7.98 -11.34
C THR A 637 -19.18 -9.35 -11.02
N ASP A 638 -18.78 -9.90 -9.89
CA ASP A 638 -19.33 -11.13 -9.34
C ASP A 638 -19.67 -10.93 -7.86
N SER A 639 -20.64 -11.71 -7.34
CA SER A 639 -21.06 -11.62 -5.95
C SER A 639 -21.25 -13.00 -5.33
N GLY A 640 -21.01 -13.11 -4.02
CA GLY A 640 -21.13 -14.36 -3.30
C GLY A 640 -21.23 -14.17 -1.80
N GLN A 641 -21.40 -15.26 -1.07
CA GLN A 641 -21.46 -15.26 0.38
C GLN A 641 -20.07 -15.01 1.01
N ASN A 642 -19.01 -15.21 0.23
CA ASN A 642 -17.64 -14.98 0.61
C ASN A 642 -16.82 -14.48 -0.60
N TRP A 643 -15.60 -14.02 -0.33
CA TRP A 643 -14.77 -13.43 -1.38
C TRP A 643 -14.29 -14.43 -2.44
N ASP A 644 -14.21 -15.74 -2.14
CA ASP A 644 -13.87 -16.76 -3.15
C ASP A 644 -15.01 -16.98 -4.15
N GLU A 645 -16.27 -16.87 -3.71
CA GLU A 645 -17.45 -16.97 -4.57
C GLU A 645 -17.67 -15.72 -5.42
N ALA A 646 -17.21 -14.57 -4.94
CA ALA A 646 -17.32 -13.28 -5.62
C ALA A 646 -16.18 -13.05 -6.65
N HIS A 647 -15.50 -14.15 -7.14
CA HIS A 647 -14.34 -13.97 -8.03
C HIS A 647 -14.23 -15.06 -9.10
#